data_7a9e228a754b32cf2b00d83bf9444b8e
#
_entry.id   7a9e228a754b32cf2b00d83bf9444b8e
#
_cell.length_a   1.000
_cell.length_b   1.000
_cell.length_c   1.000
_cell.angle_alpha   90.00
_cell.angle_beta   90.00
_cell.angle_gamma   90.00
#
_symmetry.space_group_name_H-M   'P 1'
#
loop_
_entity.id
_entity.type
_entity.pdbx_description
1 polymer ?
#
loop_
_entity_poly.entity_id
_entity_poly.type
_entity_poly.pdbx_seq_one_letter_code
_entity_poly.pdbx_strand_id
1 'polypeptide(L)'
;MRKVVVFAVSAVLLGAAVFFAVKKPSLFLSKASQTRPSFALKGDPDAYEKSTNQETLAGDHGEAEGGRLSAAEEEYQQRAYPADEIPFSLTQNAGAAFDQAVGRGQGANVGQWVLVGPSTATQPGILNFTGADTITSGRETALAIDPNCQVSFCRLWIAEAGGGIFRTDNALVASPTWKFVSGSFGTNAIGALTYDSKNGILYAGTGEPNASADSEAGVGIYKSSDGGDTWSLLSGSTSAFFGRSISSIVVDPLDANTLYVGSTRGVRGVSSVSSGGATTNPPVAAPFGLYKSIDGGATFTFIWNGNGSARGVNDVELDPSNHNIVYAAAFQQGVWRSTDGGATFAKIFSPIAPTYNTDRAEFAVTALPDGKTRMYVGDGAQGTPRAKFFRTDDAAAAAPAFVDLTTSGVANYCTGQCWYDNVVFTPPGYPDIVYVGGSYQYGEYGGISNSRGLVLSTNAGVAFIDVSWDASSDTTPAGLHPDHHAVVVAPFNPYIFFDGSDGGLMRSSGDFKNQSALCAARGLTGSRLTVCQGLLSRVPKKLYNLNKQLSTLQFQSLSLNAADPKNLMGGTQDNGTFEYSGSSVVWPQIIYGDGGQSGFSSGNPALRFNTFTGQASDVNFQNGDPTKWVIATGPIANSPEGSYFYPPVTADPNPTMAGTIFQGSQSVWRTQDWAGNQAYLEANCPEFTTAYNNPACGDFVQIGPAGATDLTAAGYGNRDGGYVAAIERAVSDTGTLWVATGTGRVFISKNADAADASSVTFIRLDSFALNAPGRFVSSIYVDPANPNHAWISYSGYNINTPAQPGHVFEVTYDPLAGTATWTNLDGGTGPMGDLPVTDLVRDDVTGNLYAATDFGVLTLPAGTTTWESAGTGLPRVEVAGLTIAPGARKLYAATHGRSAWVLQLP
;
A
#
# COMPACT_ATOMS: atom_id res chain seq x y z
N MET A 1 15.30 -63.94 16.72
CA MET A 1 15.78 -62.97 15.74
C MET A 1 14.76 -61.90 15.43
N ARG A 2 14.11 -61.24 16.42
CA ARG A 2 13.14 -60.16 16.22
C ARG A 2 13.27 -58.99 17.21
N LYS A 3 14.43 -58.88 17.89
CA LYS A 3 14.66 -57.78 18.86
C LYS A 3 15.89 -56.87 18.56
N VAL A 4 16.55 -57.02 17.42
CA VAL A 4 17.76 -56.24 17.05
C VAL A 4 17.43 -55.20 15.99
N VAL A 5 16.27 -55.24 15.30
CA VAL A 5 15.94 -54.34 14.20
C VAL A 5 15.27 -53.03 14.69
N VAL A 6 14.70 -53.02 15.91
CA VAL A 6 13.99 -51.82 16.46
C VAL A 6 14.95 -50.76 17.03
N PHE A 7 16.16 -51.16 17.43
CA PHE A 7 17.16 -50.18 17.96
C PHE A 7 17.94 -49.39 16.89
N ALA A 8 18.00 -49.94 15.68
CA ALA A 8 18.76 -49.29 14.59
C ALA A 8 17.96 -48.15 13.90
N VAL A 9 16.62 -48.24 13.90
CA VAL A 9 15.77 -47.20 13.29
C VAL A 9 15.58 -45.98 14.20
N SER A 10 15.57 -46.17 15.51
CA SER A 10 15.52 -45.05 16.47
C SER A 10 16.81 -44.25 16.55
N ALA A 11 17.95 -44.84 16.29
CA ALA A 11 19.24 -44.10 16.27
C ALA A 11 19.42 -43.25 15.00
N VAL A 12 18.81 -43.66 13.86
CA VAL A 12 18.88 -42.87 12.62
C VAL A 12 17.89 -41.71 12.65
N LEU A 13 16.76 -41.82 13.32
CA LEU A 13 15.80 -40.71 13.47
C LEU A 13 16.28 -39.65 14.48
N LEU A 14 17.00 -40.04 15.53
CA LEU A 14 17.63 -39.08 16.43
C LEU A 14 18.85 -38.35 15.81
N GLY A 15 19.58 -39.01 14.92
CA GLY A 15 20.69 -38.41 14.19
C GLY A 15 20.25 -37.38 13.15
N ALA A 16 19.08 -37.58 12.54
CA ALA A 16 18.49 -36.64 11.59
C ALA A 16 17.90 -35.38 12.28
N ALA A 17 17.29 -35.56 13.46
CA ALA A 17 16.72 -34.43 14.21
C ALA A 17 17.80 -33.49 14.81
N VAL A 18 19.00 -33.99 15.11
CA VAL A 18 20.11 -33.18 15.63
C VAL A 18 20.84 -32.44 14.49
N PHE A 19 20.76 -32.90 13.25
CA PHE A 19 21.41 -32.23 12.10
C PHE A 19 20.60 -31.09 11.50
N PHE A 20 19.29 -31.02 11.75
CA PHE A 20 18.44 -29.91 11.31
C PHE A 20 18.36 -28.75 12.33
N ALA A 21 18.82 -28.93 13.57
CA ALA A 21 18.78 -27.90 14.60
C ALA A 21 20.01 -26.98 14.65
N VAL A 22 20.97 -27.08 13.72
CA VAL A 22 22.22 -26.28 13.72
C VAL A 22 22.54 -25.67 12.36
N LYS A 23 21.53 -25.17 11.65
CA LYS A 23 21.76 -24.19 10.59
C LYS A 23 20.84 -22.99 10.80
N LYS A 24 21.09 -22.24 11.84
CA LYS A 24 20.87 -20.78 11.76
C LYS A 24 21.91 -20.25 10.77
N PRO A 25 21.55 -19.47 9.75
CA PRO A 25 22.55 -18.74 8.99
C PRO A 25 23.34 -17.87 10.00
N SER A 26 24.61 -18.15 10.17
CA SER A 26 25.50 -17.24 10.89
C SER A 26 25.54 -15.94 10.08
N LEU A 27 24.86 -14.91 10.55
CA LEU A 27 25.08 -13.54 10.10
C LEU A 27 26.57 -13.23 10.28
N PHE A 28 27.30 -13.14 9.18
CA PHE A 28 28.68 -12.69 9.16
C PHE A 28 28.70 -11.17 9.38
N LEU A 29 28.75 -10.76 10.64
CA LEU A 29 29.07 -9.39 10.99
C LEU A 29 30.53 -9.12 10.63
N SER A 30 30.77 -8.33 9.59
CA SER A 30 32.08 -7.76 9.35
C SER A 30 32.34 -6.67 10.40
N LYS A 31 33.56 -6.65 10.97
CA LYS A 31 33.99 -5.68 11.99
C LYS A 31 33.99 -4.19 11.56
N ALA A 32 33.45 -3.87 10.37
CA ALA A 32 33.51 -2.52 9.78
C ALA A 32 32.25 -1.66 10.03
N SER A 33 31.32 -2.07 10.91
CA SER A 33 30.04 -1.38 11.02
C SER A 33 29.62 -1.02 12.44
N GLN A 34 30.48 -0.30 13.15
CA GLN A 34 30.08 0.27 14.46
C GLN A 34 29.15 1.50 14.37
N THR A 35 28.73 1.90 13.17
CA THR A 35 27.90 3.09 12.93
C THR A 35 26.65 2.84 12.10
N ARG A 36 26.29 1.58 11.82
CA ARG A 36 25.06 1.26 11.07
C ARG A 36 23.86 1.15 12.01
N PRO A 37 22.66 1.55 11.54
CA PRO A 37 21.43 1.32 12.26
C PRO A 37 21.27 -0.16 12.61
N SER A 38 20.79 -0.45 13.81
CA SER A 38 20.68 -1.83 14.30
C SER A 38 19.64 -2.65 13.53
N PHE A 39 18.67 -2.02 12.87
CA PHE A 39 17.69 -2.73 12.04
C PHE A 39 18.32 -3.44 10.83
N ALA A 40 19.49 -2.98 10.34
CA ALA A 40 20.25 -3.70 9.33
C ALA A 40 20.69 -5.11 9.79
N LEU A 41 20.62 -5.40 11.08
CA LEU A 41 20.95 -6.70 11.66
C LEU A 41 19.74 -7.64 11.76
N LYS A 42 18.54 -7.08 11.92
CA LYS A 42 17.29 -7.81 12.05
C LYS A 42 16.63 -8.06 10.69
N GLY A 43 16.83 -7.17 9.77
CA GLY A 43 16.04 -7.01 8.57
C GLY A 43 14.89 -6.04 8.83
N ASP A 44 14.41 -5.43 7.79
CA ASP A 44 13.22 -4.62 7.79
C ASP A 44 12.00 -5.47 8.12
N PRO A 45 10.99 -4.98 8.85
CA PRO A 45 9.69 -5.63 8.98
C PRO A 45 9.08 -6.00 7.63
N ASP A 46 9.14 -5.14 6.62
CA ASP A 46 8.73 -5.45 5.26
C ASP A 46 9.50 -6.63 4.68
N ALA A 47 10.82 -6.68 4.89
CA ALA A 47 11.63 -7.80 4.47
C ALA A 47 11.30 -9.09 5.23
N TYR A 48 10.88 -8.99 6.50
CA TYR A 48 10.41 -10.12 7.29
C TYR A 48 9.03 -10.57 6.81
N GLU A 49 8.09 -9.67 6.62
CA GLU A 49 6.78 -9.94 6.04
C GLU A 49 6.92 -10.58 4.66
N LYS A 50 7.68 -9.96 3.78
CA LYS A 50 8.00 -10.47 2.44
C LYS A 50 8.73 -11.82 2.49
N SER A 51 9.49 -12.14 3.52
CA SER A 51 10.20 -13.42 3.67
C SER A 51 9.33 -14.53 4.30
N THR A 52 8.46 -14.20 5.24
CA THR A 52 7.56 -15.17 5.88
C THR A 52 6.42 -15.58 4.96
N ASN A 53 5.98 -14.70 4.10
CA ASN A 53 5.00 -14.99 3.05
C ASN A 53 5.52 -15.97 2.00
N GLN A 54 6.83 -16.11 1.84
CA GLN A 54 7.44 -17.12 0.94
C GLN A 54 7.32 -18.56 1.45
N GLU A 55 7.18 -18.81 2.73
CA GLU A 55 7.17 -20.17 3.29
C GLU A 55 5.78 -20.83 3.32
N THR A 56 4.69 -20.06 3.19
CA THR A 56 3.32 -20.56 3.32
C THR A 56 2.59 -20.83 2.01
N LEU A 57 3.21 -20.55 0.87
CA LEU A 57 2.59 -20.63 -0.47
C LEU A 57 2.53 -22.05 -1.08
N ALA A 58 2.58 -23.10 -0.30
CA ALA A 58 2.49 -24.48 -0.80
C ALA A 58 1.04 -25.00 -1.03
N GLY A 59 0.01 -24.17 -0.96
CA GLY A 59 -1.38 -24.52 -1.14
C GLY A 59 -2.18 -23.46 -1.85
N ASP A 60 -2.31 -23.66 -3.15
CA ASP A 60 -3.41 -23.30 -4.04
C ASP A 60 -4.38 -22.20 -3.57
N HIS A 61 -4.02 -20.94 -3.83
CA HIS A 61 -4.90 -19.78 -4.15
C HIS A 61 -3.99 -18.57 -4.35
N GLY A 62 -3.69 -18.27 -5.60
CA GLY A 62 -2.81 -17.16 -6.00
C GLY A 62 -3.29 -15.84 -5.42
N GLU A 63 -2.38 -15.10 -4.87
CA GLU A 63 -2.42 -13.78 -4.27
C GLU A 63 -2.59 -13.74 -2.74
N ALA A 64 -2.54 -14.85 -2.04
CA ALA A 64 -2.47 -14.81 -0.61
C ALA A 64 -1.03 -14.50 -0.18
N GLU A 65 -0.80 -13.35 0.39
CA GLU A 65 0.29 -13.15 1.30
C GLU A 65 0.07 -14.10 2.48
N GLY A 66 0.79 -15.22 2.48
CA GLY A 66 0.87 -16.14 3.60
C GLY A 66 -0.42 -16.75 4.16
N GLY A 67 -1.39 -17.15 3.33
CA GLY A 67 -2.62 -17.80 3.79
C GLY A 67 -3.58 -16.87 4.55
N ARG A 68 -3.25 -15.59 4.67
CA ARG A 68 -4.12 -14.50 5.11
C ARG A 68 -4.74 -13.85 3.88
N LEU A 69 -5.92 -13.27 4.05
CA LEU A 69 -6.47 -12.39 3.02
C LEU A 69 -5.46 -11.27 2.77
N SER A 70 -5.18 -10.95 1.52
CA SER A 70 -4.42 -9.76 1.19
C SER A 70 -5.18 -8.52 1.66
N ALA A 71 -4.49 -7.42 1.96
CA ALA A 71 -5.17 -6.19 2.35
C ALA A 71 -6.18 -5.74 1.28
N ALA A 72 -5.85 -5.91 0.00
CA ALA A 72 -6.76 -5.61 -1.10
C ALA A 72 -8.03 -6.48 -1.07
N GLU A 73 -7.89 -7.75 -0.75
CA GLU A 73 -9.05 -8.65 -0.59
C GLU A 73 -9.87 -8.29 0.63
N GLU A 74 -9.23 -7.96 1.74
CA GLU A 74 -9.91 -7.49 2.94
C GLU A 74 -10.71 -6.20 2.67
N GLU A 75 -10.11 -5.22 2.02
CA GLU A 75 -10.76 -3.96 1.64
C GLU A 75 -11.95 -4.19 0.71
N TYR A 76 -11.82 -5.11 -0.24
CA TYR A 76 -12.93 -5.51 -1.10
C TYR A 76 -14.05 -6.17 -0.30
N GLN A 77 -13.72 -7.10 0.60
CA GLN A 77 -14.68 -7.81 1.44
C GLN A 77 -15.40 -6.90 2.42
N GLN A 78 -14.72 -5.88 2.95
CA GLN A 78 -15.34 -4.87 3.81
C GLN A 78 -16.53 -4.19 3.12
N ARG A 79 -16.46 -4.01 1.79
CA ARG A 79 -17.55 -3.40 1.00
C ARG A 79 -18.53 -4.44 0.46
N ALA A 80 -18.07 -5.64 0.15
CA ALA A 80 -18.89 -6.70 -0.43
C ALA A 80 -19.74 -7.45 0.61
N TYR A 81 -19.21 -7.68 1.82
CA TYR A 81 -19.85 -8.54 2.82
C TYR A 81 -21.31 -8.14 3.14
N PRO A 82 -22.28 -9.05 3.21
CA PRO A 82 -22.14 -10.52 3.18
C PRO A 82 -22.15 -11.18 1.79
N ALA A 83 -22.08 -10.42 0.71
CA ALA A 83 -21.91 -10.95 -0.64
C ALA A 83 -20.41 -11.17 -0.94
N ASP A 84 -20.14 -11.87 -2.05
CA ASP A 84 -18.79 -12.14 -2.54
C ASP A 84 -18.38 -11.18 -3.66
N GLU A 85 -19.31 -10.35 -4.16
CA GLU A 85 -19.09 -9.46 -5.29
C GLU A 85 -19.73 -8.09 -5.08
N ILE A 86 -19.09 -7.04 -5.62
CA ILE A 86 -19.61 -5.69 -5.72
C ILE A 86 -20.03 -5.45 -7.18
N PRO A 87 -21.34 -5.41 -7.49
CA PRO A 87 -21.81 -5.05 -8.82
C PRO A 87 -21.29 -3.67 -9.25
N PHE A 88 -20.82 -3.59 -10.47
CA PHE A 88 -20.26 -2.36 -11.06
C PHE A 88 -21.12 -1.10 -10.83
N SER A 89 -22.43 -1.23 -10.89
CA SER A 89 -23.36 -0.11 -10.66
C SER A 89 -23.33 0.44 -9.23
N LEU A 90 -22.92 -0.34 -8.24
CA LEU A 90 -22.88 0.14 -6.85
C LEU A 90 -21.82 1.21 -6.67
N THR A 91 -20.62 1.01 -7.19
CA THR A 91 -19.54 2.01 -7.09
C THR A 91 -19.88 3.29 -7.83
N GLN A 92 -20.58 3.18 -8.99
CA GLN A 92 -21.09 4.36 -9.71
C GLN A 92 -22.13 5.11 -8.89
N ASN A 93 -23.09 4.36 -8.30
CA ASN A 93 -24.16 4.94 -7.49
C ASN A 93 -23.61 5.56 -6.20
N ALA A 94 -22.62 4.96 -5.56
CA ALA A 94 -21.96 5.51 -4.38
C ALA A 94 -21.29 6.86 -4.69
N GLY A 95 -20.51 6.93 -5.78
CA GLY A 95 -19.92 8.20 -6.22
C GLY A 95 -20.97 9.28 -6.53
N ALA A 96 -22.07 8.92 -7.21
CA ALA A 96 -23.15 9.86 -7.49
C ALA A 96 -23.90 10.28 -6.21
N ALA A 97 -24.05 9.38 -5.25
CA ALA A 97 -24.67 9.69 -3.94
C ALA A 97 -23.80 10.66 -3.14
N PHE A 98 -22.48 10.47 -3.14
CA PHE A 98 -21.55 11.43 -2.54
C PHE A 98 -21.68 12.82 -3.18
N ASP A 99 -21.66 12.91 -4.51
CA ASP A 99 -21.80 14.19 -5.22
C ASP A 99 -23.14 14.89 -4.90
N GLN A 100 -24.24 14.13 -4.76
CA GLN A 100 -25.53 14.66 -4.34
C GLN A 100 -25.49 15.18 -2.89
N ALA A 101 -24.85 14.46 -1.98
CA ALA A 101 -24.69 14.89 -0.60
C ALA A 101 -23.85 16.19 -0.50
N VAL A 102 -22.72 16.23 -1.22
CA VAL A 102 -21.89 17.44 -1.33
C VAL A 102 -22.68 18.63 -1.89
N GLY A 103 -23.54 18.40 -2.89
CA GLY A 103 -24.40 19.44 -3.46
C GLY A 103 -25.41 20.05 -2.47
N ARG A 104 -25.78 19.33 -1.40
CA ARG A 104 -26.72 19.85 -0.37
C ARG A 104 -26.07 20.87 0.57
N GLY A 105 -24.76 20.71 0.86
CA GLY A 105 -24.03 21.50 1.85
C GLY A 105 -23.39 22.81 1.35
N GLN A 106 -23.73 23.27 0.13
CA GLN A 106 -23.09 24.45 -0.48
C GLN A 106 -23.64 25.82 0.08
N GLY A 107 -23.76 25.95 1.40
CA GLY A 107 -24.13 27.20 2.05
C GLY A 107 -22.93 28.10 2.39
N ALA A 108 -23.19 29.40 2.66
CA ALA A 108 -22.19 30.44 2.95
C ALA A 108 -21.35 30.20 4.22
N ASN A 109 -21.64 29.14 5.01
CA ASN A 109 -20.97 28.81 6.28
C ASN A 109 -20.24 27.45 6.26
N VAL A 110 -20.01 26.87 5.11
CA VAL A 110 -19.30 25.58 5.01
C VAL A 110 -17.82 25.82 5.22
N GLY A 111 -17.22 25.12 6.19
CA GLY A 111 -15.79 25.21 6.49
C GLY A 111 -14.91 24.82 5.31
N GLN A 112 -13.64 25.22 5.35
CA GLN A 112 -12.64 24.85 4.34
C GLN A 112 -11.66 23.85 4.94
N TRP A 113 -11.46 22.74 4.26
CA TRP A 113 -10.38 21.80 4.56
C TRP A 113 -9.04 22.40 4.18
N VAL A 114 -8.06 22.25 5.05
CA VAL A 114 -6.69 22.74 4.86
C VAL A 114 -5.73 21.58 5.04
N LEU A 115 -4.77 21.44 4.13
CA LEU A 115 -3.70 20.44 4.25
C LEU A 115 -2.86 20.72 5.50
N VAL A 116 -2.74 19.73 6.37
CA VAL A 116 -1.84 19.74 7.53
C VAL A 116 -0.48 19.16 7.14
N GLY A 117 -0.48 18.23 6.22
CA GLY A 117 0.74 17.53 5.76
C GLY A 117 0.79 16.07 6.18
N PRO A 118 2.00 15.46 6.16
CA PRO A 118 3.23 16.10 5.70
C PRO A 118 3.23 16.36 4.19
N SER A 119 3.93 17.42 3.80
CA SER A 119 4.46 17.59 2.45
C SER A 119 5.98 17.57 2.46
N THR A 120 6.55 17.26 3.61
CA THR A 120 7.96 16.97 3.83
C THR A 120 8.02 15.94 4.96
N ALA A 121 7.87 14.68 4.58
CA ALA A 121 7.92 13.55 5.50
C ALA A 121 9.39 13.17 5.70
N THR A 122 9.99 13.60 6.80
CA THR A 122 11.41 13.36 7.06
C THR A 122 11.64 11.99 7.69
N GLN A 123 12.55 11.23 7.11
CA GLN A 123 12.97 9.92 7.58
C GLN A 123 14.36 10.01 8.17
N PRO A 124 14.51 9.85 9.52
CA PRO A 124 15.82 9.86 10.16
C PRO A 124 16.69 8.69 9.69
N GLY A 125 17.98 8.93 9.55
CA GLY A 125 18.90 7.89 9.09
C GLY A 125 18.96 6.65 9.98
N ILE A 126 18.57 6.75 11.25
CA ILE A 126 18.46 5.59 12.15
C ILE A 126 17.32 4.64 11.73
N LEU A 127 16.35 5.13 10.99
CA LEU A 127 15.16 4.38 10.53
C LEU A 127 15.24 3.97 9.07
N ASN A 128 16.37 4.17 8.38
CA ASN A 128 16.49 3.77 6.99
C ASN A 128 17.76 2.96 6.70
N PHE A 129 17.80 2.33 5.54
CA PHE A 129 18.82 1.36 5.17
C PHE A 129 20.21 1.96 4.96
N THR A 130 20.29 3.21 4.58
CA THR A 130 21.57 3.87 4.24
C THR A 130 22.21 4.59 5.43
N GLY A 131 21.44 4.85 6.46
CA GLY A 131 21.84 5.66 7.59
C GLY A 131 21.87 7.17 7.32
N ALA A 132 21.42 7.63 6.15
CA ALA A 132 21.30 9.04 5.82
C ALA A 132 19.90 9.55 6.14
N ASP A 133 19.78 10.78 6.66
CA ASP A 133 18.49 11.43 6.73
C ASP A 133 17.95 11.67 5.31
N THR A 134 16.67 11.37 5.10
CA THR A 134 16.02 11.53 3.80
C THR A 134 14.59 12.09 3.95
N ILE A 135 13.88 12.24 2.85
CA ILE A 135 12.48 12.63 2.78
C ILE A 135 11.78 11.56 1.96
N THR A 136 10.64 11.07 2.42
CA THR A 136 9.79 10.15 1.66
C THR A 136 8.51 10.85 1.20
N SER A 137 7.79 10.25 0.26
CA SER A 137 6.44 10.60 -0.17
C SER A 137 5.65 9.31 -0.43
N GLY A 138 4.49 9.38 -1.06
CA GLY A 138 3.72 8.20 -1.43
C GLY A 138 4.29 7.46 -2.64
N ARG A 139 3.57 6.42 -3.05
CA ARG A 139 3.93 5.53 -4.16
C ARG A 139 3.80 6.20 -5.52
N GLU A 140 4.91 6.28 -6.24
CA GLU A 140 5.01 6.78 -7.61
C GLU A 140 4.79 5.63 -8.62
N THR A 141 3.71 5.63 -9.33
CA THR A 141 3.34 4.55 -10.27
C THR A 141 3.77 4.79 -11.71
N ALA A 142 3.86 6.04 -12.15
CA ALA A 142 4.28 6.37 -13.51
C ALA A 142 4.94 7.75 -13.61
N LEU A 143 5.84 7.87 -14.56
CA LEU A 143 6.60 9.10 -14.84
C LEU A 143 6.48 9.48 -16.32
N ALA A 144 6.34 10.78 -16.60
CA ALA A 144 6.46 11.32 -17.96
C ALA A 144 7.35 12.54 -17.96
N ILE A 145 8.30 12.59 -18.90
CA ILE A 145 9.25 13.71 -19.05
C ILE A 145 9.08 14.41 -20.39
N ASP A 146 9.15 15.75 -20.40
CA ASP A 146 9.14 16.51 -21.64
C ASP A 146 10.47 16.27 -22.41
N PRO A 147 10.44 15.78 -23.65
CA PRO A 147 11.66 15.57 -24.43
C PRO A 147 12.42 16.87 -24.74
N ASN A 148 11.82 18.04 -24.53
CA ASN A 148 12.51 19.33 -24.58
C ASN A 148 13.18 19.71 -23.24
N CYS A 149 13.20 18.78 -22.25
CA CYS A 149 13.92 18.97 -20.99
C CYS A 149 15.39 19.33 -21.24
N GLN A 150 15.84 20.40 -20.61
CA GLN A 150 17.21 20.88 -20.62
C GLN A 150 17.54 21.50 -19.26
N VAL A 151 18.79 21.85 -19.02
CA VAL A 151 19.27 22.33 -17.71
C VAL A 151 18.50 23.54 -17.18
N SER A 152 18.03 24.42 -18.06
CA SER A 152 17.29 25.65 -17.70
C SER A 152 15.78 25.47 -17.54
N PHE A 153 15.23 24.35 -18.07
CA PHE A 153 13.81 24.04 -18.05
C PHE A 153 13.65 22.54 -18.26
N CYS A 154 13.06 21.85 -17.27
CA CYS A 154 12.80 20.42 -17.37
C CYS A 154 11.46 20.10 -16.73
N ARG A 155 10.48 19.86 -17.58
CA ARG A 155 9.16 19.48 -17.11
C ARG A 155 9.10 17.97 -16.90
N LEU A 156 8.60 17.60 -15.73
CA LEU A 156 8.36 16.22 -15.31
C LEU A 156 6.96 16.14 -14.69
N TRP A 157 6.23 15.14 -15.08
CA TRP A 157 4.99 14.74 -14.41
C TRP A 157 5.23 13.44 -13.68
N ILE A 158 4.68 13.35 -12.48
CA ILE A 158 4.68 12.14 -11.65
C ILE A 158 3.24 11.76 -11.36
N ALA A 159 2.98 10.46 -11.33
CA ALA A 159 1.69 9.88 -11.00
C ALA A 159 1.82 9.00 -9.76
N GLU A 160 0.84 9.11 -8.89
CA GLU A 160 0.78 8.46 -7.59
C GLU A 160 -0.33 7.41 -7.55
N ALA A 161 -0.17 6.37 -6.74
CA ALA A 161 -1.16 5.31 -6.56
C ALA A 161 -2.53 5.82 -6.08
N GLY A 162 -2.54 6.76 -5.14
CA GLY A 162 -3.76 7.44 -4.62
C GLY A 162 -3.64 8.96 -4.57
N GLY A 163 -2.45 9.50 -4.83
CA GLY A 163 -2.11 10.92 -4.68
C GLY A 163 -2.42 11.80 -5.88
N GLY A 164 -2.72 11.23 -7.04
CA GLY A 164 -3.00 11.93 -8.29
C GLY A 164 -1.73 12.29 -9.07
N ILE A 165 -1.76 13.43 -9.76
CA ILE A 165 -0.67 13.85 -10.64
C ILE A 165 -0.08 15.16 -10.14
N PHE A 166 1.24 15.19 -10.01
CA PHE A 166 2.02 16.40 -9.77
C PHE A 166 2.91 16.72 -10.97
N ARG A 167 3.16 18.00 -11.16
CA ARG A 167 4.03 18.53 -12.21
C ARG A 167 5.08 19.48 -11.65
N THR A 168 6.29 19.38 -12.16
CA THR A 168 7.32 20.41 -12.00
C THR A 168 7.85 20.86 -13.35
N ASP A 169 8.27 22.12 -13.47
CA ASP A 169 8.94 22.66 -14.64
C ASP A 169 10.47 22.76 -14.44
N ASN A 170 10.98 22.33 -13.28
CA ASN A 170 12.38 22.45 -12.88
C ASN A 170 12.96 21.17 -12.26
N ALA A 171 12.62 20.00 -12.80
CA ALA A 171 13.01 18.68 -12.28
C ALA A 171 14.53 18.48 -12.06
N LEU A 172 15.38 19.25 -12.70
CA LEU A 172 16.84 19.12 -12.61
C LEU A 172 17.47 19.91 -11.44
N VAL A 173 16.70 20.76 -10.73
CA VAL A 173 17.21 21.39 -9.51
C VAL A 173 17.18 20.42 -8.33
N ALA A 174 17.92 20.70 -7.27
CA ALA A 174 18.01 19.84 -6.11
C ALA A 174 16.71 19.79 -5.26
N SER A 175 15.85 20.77 -5.38
CA SER A 175 14.55 20.84 -4.71
C SER A 175 13.56 21.51 -5.67
N PRO A 176 12.88 20.74 -6.50
CA PRO A 176 11.88 21.25 -7.43
C PRO A 176 10.65 21.78 -6.68
N THR A 177 9.86 22.60 -7.37
CA THR A 177 8.53 23.00 -6.91
C THR A 177 7.49 22.16 -7.61
N TRP A 178 6.56 21.62 -6.83
CA TRP A 178 5.50 20.74 -7.34
C TRP A 178 4.15 21.44 -7.40
N LYS A 179 3.40 21.18 -8.45
CA LYS A 179 2.01 21.60 -8.62
C LYS A 179 1.12 20.38 -8.76
N PHE A 180 0.12 20.25 -7.88
CA PHE A 180 -0.94 19.25 -8.03
C PHE A 180 -1.84 19.64 -9.21
N VAL A 181 -2.08 18.71 -10.15
CA VAL A 181 -2.76 19.03 -11.40
C VAL A 181 -3.97 18.15 -11.73
N SER A 182 -4.27 17.10 -10.93
CA SER A 182 -5.40 16.17 -11.19
C SER A 182 -6.62 16.40 -10.28
N GLY A 183 -6.80 17.61 -9.73
CA GLY A 183 -7.87 17.89 -8.78
C GLY A 183 -9.30 17.73 -9.30
N SER A 184 -9.48 17.65 -10.62
CA SER A 184 -10.78 17.43 -11.27
C SER A 184 -11.08 15.95 -11.59
N PHE A 185 -10.19 15.03 -11.25
CA PHE A 185 -10.37 13.62 -11.58
C PHE A 185 -11.41 12.95 -10.68
N GLY A 186 -12.09 11.94 -11.21
CA GLY A 186 -13.02 11.11 -10.46
C GLY A 186 -12.36 10.16 -9.46
N THR A 187 -11.07 9.86 -9.66
CA THR A 187 -10.17 9.18 -8.71
C THR A 187 -8.77 9.74 -8.88
N ASN A 188 -7.98 9.74 -7.82
CA ASN A 188 -6.57 10.12 -7.85
C ASN A 188 -5.61 8.91 -7.89
N ALA A 189 -6.12 7.69 -8.04
CA ALA A 189 -5.31 6.51 -8.36
C ALA A 189 -4.93 6.55 -9.85
N ILE A 190 -3.63 6.64 -10.14
CA ILE A 190 -3.11 6.76 -11.51
C ILE A 190 -2.14 5.62 -11.78
N GLY A 191 -2.29 4.93 -12.91
CA GLY A 191 -1.44 3.80 -13.29
C GLY A 191 -0.52 4.05 -14.49
N ALA A 192 -0.88 5.01 -15.34
CA ALA A 192 -0.09 5.29 -16.54
C ALA A 192 -0.06 6.79 -16.89
N LEU A 193 1.10 7.26 -17.31
CA LEU A 193 1.29 8.59 -17.88
C LEU A 193 2.00 8.49 -19.22
N THR A 194 1.48 9.19 -20.26
CA THR A 194 2.13 9.24 -21.57
C THR A 194 2.07 10.65 -22.13
N TYR A 195 3.22 11.19 -22.51
CA TYR A 195 3.32 12.48 -23.16
C TYR A 195 3.63 12.34 -24.65
N ASP A 196 2.63 12.63 -25.49
CA ASP A 196 2.79 12.77 -26.93
C ASP A 196 3.43 14.14 -27.21
N SER A 197 4.75 14.15 -27.29
CA SER A 197 5.53 15.37 -27.49
C SER A 197 5.30 16.04 -28.84
N LYS A 198 4.91 15.29 -29.87
CA LYS A 198 4.67 15.79 -31.20
C LYS A 198 3.45 16.70 -31.25
N ASN A 199 2.43 16.39 -30.45
CA ASN A 199 1.15 17.13 -30.40
C ASN A 199 0.99 17.90 -29.09
N GLY A 200 1.93 17.79 -28.14
CA GLY A 200 1.86 18.45 -26.83
C GLY A 200 0.74 17.92 -25.93
N ILE A 201 0.39 16.64 -26.09
CA ILE A 201 -0.75 16.04 -25.40
C ILE A 201 -0.24 15.10 -24.28
N LEU A 202 -0.78 15.28 -23.09
CA LEU A 202 -0.55 14.39 -21.95
C LEU A 202 -1.80 13.52 -21.73
N TYR A 203 -1.59 12.21 -21.61
CA TYR A 203 -2.62 11.23 -21.27
C TYR A 203 -2.32 10.66 -19.88
N ALA A 204 -3.38 10.50 -19.06
CA ALA A 204 -3.32 9.89 -17.75
C ALA A 204 -4.35 8.75 -17.66
N GLY A 205 -3.87 7.54 -17.51
CA GLY A 205 -4.68 6.35 -17.25
C GLY A 205 -4.90 6.18 -15.76
N THR A 206 -6.17 6.09 -15.35
CA THR A 206 -6.51 5.95 -13.92
C THR A 206 -6.56 4.49 -13.49
N GLY A 207 -6.43 4.27 -12.17
CA GLY A 207 -6.34 2.96 -11.53
C GLY A 207 -4.92 2.43 -11.47
N GLU A 208 -4.52 1.83 -10.35
CA GLU A 208 -3.20 1.27 -10.17
C GLU A 208 -3.13 -0.18 -10.68
N PRO A 209 -2.25 -0.50 -11.65
CA PRO A 209 -2.16 -1.83 -12.26
C PRO A 209 -1.29 -2.82 -11.50
N ASN A 210 -0.49 -2.38 -10.53
CA ASN A 210 0.49 -3.20 -9.84
C ASN A 210 -0.14 -4.22 -8.88
N ALA A 211 -1.43 -4.02 -8.54
CA ALA A 211 -2.21 -4.93 -7.70
C ALA A 211 -1.61 -5.13 -6.30
N SER A 212 -1.10 -4.04 -5.70
CA SER A 212 -0.74 -4.02 -4.29
C SER A 212 -1.97 -4.12 -3.39
N ALA A 213 -1.73 -4.28 -2.11
CA ALA A 213 -2.77 -4.46 -1.11
C ALA A 213 -3.81 -3.32 -1.06
N ASP A 214 -3.41 -2.13 -1.45
CA ASP A 214 -4.18 -0.90 -1.41
C ASP A 214 -4.48 -0.29 -2.79
N SER A 215 -4.24 -1.05 -3.88
CA SER A 215 -4.50 -0.59 -5.24
C SER A 215 -5.98 -0.27 -5.46
N GLU A 216 -6.24 0.85 -6.13
CA GLU A 216 -7.58 1.29 -6.50
C GLU A 216 -7.83 1.15 -8.00
N ALA A 217 -9.08 0.86 -8.36
CA ALA A 217 -9.51 0.86 -9.75
C ALA A 217 -9.74 2.27 -10.30
N GLY A 218 -9.64 2.41 -11.63
CA GLY A 218 -9.79 3.67 -12.33
C GLY A 218 -11.19 3.91 -12.89
N VAL A 219 -11.34 5.10 -13.48
CA VAL A 219 -12.58 5.57 -14.12
C VAL A 219 -12.42 5.84 -15.62
N GLY A 220 -11.22 5.67 -16.16
CA GLY A 220 -10.91 5.89 -17.58
C GLY A 220 -9.62 6.68 -17.79
N ILE A 221 -9.50 7.32 -18.96
CA ILE A 221 -8.32 8.06 -19.41
C ILE A 221 -8.64 9.55 -19.48
N TYR A 222 -7.83 10.35 -18.83
CA TYR A 222 -7.86 11.81 -18.95
C TYR A 222 -6.83 12.30 -19.97
N LYS A 223 -7.15 13.39 -20.66
CA LYS A 223 -6.34 14.03 -21.68
C LYS A 223 -6.18 15.52 -21.38
N SER A 224 -4.96 16.02 -21.46
CA SER A 224 -4.61 17.44 -21.35
C SER A 224 -3.82 17.90 -22.59
N SER A 225 -4.10 19.10 -23.06
CA SER A 225 -3.36 19.76 -24.15
C SER A 225 -2.57 21.00 -23.68
N ASP A 226 -2.55 21.27 -22.40
CA ASP A 226 -1.90 22.41 -21.77
C ASP A 226 -0.87 22.03 -20.69
N GLY A 227 -0.38 20.78 -20.78
CA GLY A 227 0.61 20.26 -19.84
C GLY A 227 0.06 19.90 -18.46
N GLY A 228 -1.24 19.61 -18.37
CA GLY A 228 -1.91 19.17 -17.16
C GLY A 228 -2.58 20.31 -16.37
N ASP A 229 -2.67 21.54 -16.93
CA ASP A 229 -3.38 22.61 -16.24
C ASP A 229 -4.89 22.41 -16.31
N THR A 230 -5.39 21.86 -17.42
CA THR A 230 -6.79 21.41 -17.56
C THR A 230 -6.86 20.00 -18.17
N TRP A 231 -7.88 19.27 -17.79
CA TRP A 231 -8.09 17.87 -18.21
C TRP A 231 -9.51 17.62 -18.68
N SER A 232 -9.64 16.71 -19.63
CA SER A 232 -10.93 16.14 -20.07
C SER A 232 -10.88 14.62 -20.04
N LEU A 233 -11.89 13.99 -19.46
CA LEU A 233 -12.08 12.55 -19.53
C LEU A 233 -12.47 12.17 -20.96
N LEU A 234 -11.75 11.23 -21.58
CA LEU A 234 -12.07 10.74 -22.92
C LEU A 234 -13.42 10.01 -22.92
N SER A 235 -14.33 10.42 -23.77
CA SER A 235 -15.71 9.94 -23.77
C SER A 235 -15.83 8.43 -23.98
N GLY A 236 -14.97 7.83 -24.80
CA GLY A 236 -14.95 6.38 -25.04
C GLY A 236 -14.28 5.58 -23.90
N SER A 237 -13.50 6.22 -23.05
CA SER A 237 -12.71 5.51 -22.03
C SER A 237 -13.53 5.04 -20.85
N THR A 238 -14.61 5.75 -20.47
CA THR A 238 -15.44 5.38 -19.33
C THR A 238 -16.10 4.01 -19.54
N SER A 239 -16.65 3.74 -20.73
CA SER A 239 -17.28 2.44 -21.02
C SER A 239 -16.26 1.29 -21.14
N ALA A 240 -15.01 1.60 -21.52
CA ALA A 240 -13.96 0.60 -21.70
C ALA A 240 -13.18 0.29 -20.41
N PHE A 241 -13.00 1.28 -19.52
CA PHE A 241 -12.03 1.16 -18.43
C PHE A 241 -12.58 1.48 -17.04
N PHE A 242 -13.87 1.80 -16.89
CA PHE A 242 -14.42 2.03 -15.56
C PHE A 242 -14.33 0.76 -14.70
N GLY A 243 -13.79 0.87 -13.50
CA GLY A 243 -13.54 -0.27 -12.62
C GLY A 243 -12.34 -1.14 -13.07
N ARG A 244 -11.48 -0.62 -13.95
CA ARG A 244 -10.23 -1.25 -14.39
C ARG A 244 -9.05 -0.36 -14.06
N SER A 245 -7.85 -0.94 -14.06
CA SER A 245 -6.61 -0.18 -13.93
C SER A 245 -5.90 -0.12 -15.27
N ILE A 246 -5.35 1.04 -15.61
CA ILE A 246 -4.66 1.25 -16.89
C ILE A 246 -3.16 1.14 -16.66
N SER A 247 -2.55 0.13 -17.30
CA SER A 247 -1.14 -0.20 -17.13
C SER A 247 -0.22 0.51 -18.11
N SER A 248 -0.71 0.73 -19.33
CA SER A 248 0.11 1.33 -20.39
C SER A 248 -0.77 2.08 -21.39
N ILE A 249 -0.31 3.24 -21.84
CA ILE A 249 -0.93 4.01 -22.93
C ILE A 249 0.16 4.31 -23.95
N VAL A 250 -0.03 3.86 -25.19
CA VAL A 250 0.90 4.10 -26.30
C VAL A 250 0.18 4.85 -27.40
N VAL A 251 0.73 5.99 -27.79
CA VAL A 251 0.26 6.78 -28.92
C VAL A 251 1.12 6.47 -30.13
N ASP A 252 0.51 6.16 -31.28
CA ASP A 252 1.27 5.97 -32.50
C ASP A 252 1.95 7.29 -32.93
N PRO A 253 3.28 7.36 -32.96
CA PRO A 253 3.99 8.60 -33.31
C PRO A 253 3.77 9.05 -34.75
N LEU A 254 3.18 8.23 -35.64
CA LEU A 254 2.80 8.61 -37.00
C LEU A 254 1.32 9.04 -37.11
N ASP A 255 0.45 8.57 -36.22
CA ASP A 255 -0.98 8.90 -36.20
C ASP A 255 -1.47 9.10 -34.75
N ALA A 256 -1.56 10.33 -34.30
CA ALA A 256 -1.99 10.68 -32.93
C ALA A 256 -3.45 10.27 -32.58
N ASN A 257 -4.23 9.84 -33.55
CA ASN A 257 -5.57 9.28 -33.30
C ASN A 257 -5.52 7.79 -32.95
N THR A 258 -4.39 7.14 -33.21
CA THR A 258 -4.21 5.72 -32.89
C THR A 258 -3.57 5.57 -31.53
N LEU A 259 -4.31 4.97 -30.58
CA LEU A 259 -3.85 4.64 -29.24
C LEU A 259 -4.01 3.15 -28.97
N TYR A 260 -3.02 2.57 -28.29
CA TYR A 260 -3.09 1.24 -27.71
C TYR A 260 -3.08 1.39 -26.19
N VAL A 261 -3.97 0.67 -25.49
CA VAL A 261 -4.14 0.80 -24.06
C VAL A 261 -4.18 -0.58 -23.41
N GLY A 262 -3.20 -0.87 -22.58
CA GLY A 262 -3.20 -2.03 -21.70
C GLY A 262 -4.07 -1.77 -20.47
N SER A 263 -4.86 -2.75 -20.08
CA SER A 263 -5.65 -2.69 -18.86
C SER A 263 -5.57 -3.98 -18.06
N THR A 264 -5.58 -3.83 -16.74
CA THR A 264 -5.63 -4.89 -15.76
C THR A 264 -6.95 -4.88 -15.00
N ARG A 265 -7.23 -5.92 -14.23
CA ARG A 265 -8.36 -5.90 -13.30
C ARG A 265 -8.15 -4.75 -12.32
N GLY A 266 -9.20 -4.07 -11.96
CA GLY A 266 -9.19 -3.20 -10.79
C GLY A 266 -9.24 -4.06 -9.54
N VAL A 267 -8.74 -3.58 -8.41
CA VAL A 267 -8.65 -4.41 -7.20
C VAL A 267 -9.50 -3.84 -6.08
N ARG A 268 -9.27 -2.61 -5.61
CA ARG A 268 -9.86 -2.01 -4.43
C ARG A 268 -10.72 -0.78 -4.77
N GLY A 269 -11.36 -0.22 -3.77
CA GLY A 269 -12.07 1.06 -3.86
C GLY A 269 -13.23 1.01 -4.81
N VAL A 270 -13.14 1.71 -5.93
CA VAL A 270 -14.16 1.67 -6.98
C VAL A 270 -14.10 0.41 -7.84
N SER A 271 -13.25 -0.54 -7.50
CA SER A 271 -13.14 -1.81 -8.22
C SER A 271 -14.45 -2.57 -8.23
N SER A 272 -14.73 -3.17 -9.35
CA SER A 272 -15.84 -4.07 -9.56
C SER A 272 -15.42 -5.53 -9.73
N VAL A 273 -14.17 -5.84 -9.39
CA VAL A 273 -13.65 -7.20 -9.38
C VAL A 273 -13.22 -7.56 -7.98
N SER A 274 -13.37 -8.82 -7.60
CA SER A 274 -12.80 -9.27 -6.36
C SER A 274 -11.28 -9.27 -6.45
N SER A 275 -10.64 -9.00 -5.35
CA SER A 275 -9.20 -9.06 -5.19
C SER A 275 -8.72 -10.50 -5.01
N GLY A 276 -7.47 -10.66 -4.68
CA GLY A 276 -6.95 -11.95 -4.26
C GLY A 276 -7.01 -13.01 -5.35
N GLY A 277 -6.87 -12.64 -6.61
CA GLY A 277 -6.94 -13.60 -7.69
C GLY A 277 -8.35 -14.08 -8.00
N ALA A 278 -9.36 -13.54 -7.35
CA ALA A 278 -10.71 -13.92 -7.66
C ALA A 278 -10.99 -13.76 -9.16
N THR A 279 -11.55 -14.77 -9.70
CA THR A 279 -11.81 -14.91 -11.13
C THR A 279 -13.10 -14.23 -11.55
N THR A 280 -13.93 -13.84 -10.59
CA THR A 280 -15.22 -13.22 -10.83
C THR A 280 -15.06 -11.79 -11.29
N ASN A 281 -15.53 -11.54 -12.51
CA ASN A 281 -15.76 -10.21 -13.02
C ASN A 281 -17.23 -9.91 -12.86
N PRO A 282 -17.62 -8.71 -12.37
CA PRO A 282 -19.02 -8.31 -12.40
C PRO A 282 -19.58 -8.46 -13.81
N PRO A 283 -20.80 -8.92 -13.95
CA PRO A 283 -21.38 -9.22 -15.28
C PRO A 283 -21.42 -8.04 -16.24
N VAL A 284 -21.34 -6.82 -15.72
CA VAL A 284 -21.45 -5.57 -16.50
C VAL A 284 -20.12 -4.82 -16.63
N ALA A 285 -19.03 -5.33 -16.05
CA ALA A 285 -17.73 -4.69 -16.20
C ALA A 285 -17.14 -4.98 -17.58
N ALA A 286 -16.47 -3.98 -18.16
CA ALA A 286 -15.73 -4.17 -19.40
C ALA A 286 -14.62 -5.21 -19.22
N PRO A 287 -14.32 -6.03 -20.23
CA PRO A 287 -13.18 -6.95 -20.15
C PRO A 287 -11.89 -6.16 -19.98
N PHE A 288 -10.92 -6.72 -19.27
CA PHE A 288 -9.56 -6.17 -19.22
C PHE A 288 -8.66 -6.89 -20.23
N GLY A 289 -7.64 -6.21 -20.72
CA GLY A 289 -6.74 -6.67 -21.77
C GLY A 289 -6.21 -5.51 -22.60
N LEU A 290 -6.05 -5.71 -23.90
CA LEU A 290 -5.55 -4.68 -24.81
C LEU A 290 -6.70 -4.07 -25.64
N TYR A 291 -6.74 -2.75 -25.64
CA TYR A 291 -7.68 -1.95 -26.43
C TYR A 291 -6.96 -1.10 -27.45
N LYS A 292 -7.65 -0.75 -28.53
CA LYS A 292 -7.20 0.16 -29.57
C LYS A 292 -8.26 1.24 -29.83
N SER A 293 -7.82 2.49 -29.93
CA SER A 293 -8.58 3.59 -30.51
C SER A 293 -7.95 4.01 -31.84
N ILE A 294 -8.73 4.49 -32.78
CA ILE A 294 -8.30 5.10 -34.06
C ILE A 294 -8.90 6.48 -34.25
N ASP A 295 -9.50 7.05 -33.23
CA ASP A 295 -10.26 8.32 -33.27
C ASP A 295 -9.87 9.25 -32.09
N GLY A 296 -8.64 9.10 -31.58
CA GLY A 296 -8.10 9.92 -30.51
C GLY A 296 -8.74 9.67 -29.14
N GLY A 297 -9.29 8.48 -28.91
CA GLY A 297 -9.92 8.08 -27.65
C GLY A 297 -11.43 8.38 -27.58
N ALA A 298 -12.07 8.75 -28.71
CA ALA A 298 -13.52 8.88 -28.75
C ALA A 298 -14.23 7.53 -28.62
N THR A 299 -13.61 6.47 -29.16
CA THR A 299 -14.03 5.08 -28.96
C THR A 299 -12.83 4.17 -28.75
N PHE A 300 -13.05 3.04 -28.06
CA PHE A 300 -12.05 1.99 -27.84
C PHE A 300 -12.61 0.63 -28.25
N THR A 301 -11.83 -0.11 -29.02
CA THR A 301 -12.13 -1.48 -29.44
C THR A 301 -11.27 -2.45 -28.67
N PHE A 302 -11.86 -3.44 -28.02
CA PHE A 302 -11.15 -4.55 -27.37
C PHE A 302 -10.54 -5.44 -28.45
N ILE A 303 -9.22 -5.57 -28.50
CA ILE A 303 -8.51 -6.28 -29.56
C ILE A 303 -7.82 -7.56 -29.10
N TRP A 304 -7.49 -7.69 -27.78
CA TRP A 304 -6.84 -8.88 -27.27
C TRP A 304 -7.08 -9.05 -25.76
N ASN A 305 -7.41 -10.27 -25.34
CA ASN A 305 -7.74 -10.62 -23.96
C ASN A 305 -6.52 -11.05 -23.13
N GLY A 306 -5.29 -10.72 -23.55
CA GLY A 306 -4.08 -11.17 -22.86
C GLY A 306 -3.89 -12.70 -22.90
N ASN A 307 -4.40 -13.38 -23.92
CA ASN A 307 -4.43 -14.86 -24.00
C ASN A 307 -5.12 -15.53 -22.82
N GLY A 308 -6.14 -14.90 -22.25
CA GLY A 308 -6.86 -15.42 -21.09
C GLY A 308 -6.18 -15.17 -19.75
N SER A 309 -5.30 -14.16 -19.69
CA SER A 309 -4.69 -13.73 -18.42
C SER A 309 -5.77 -13.38 -17.39
N ALA A 310 -5.62 -13.89 -16.17
CA ALA A 310 -6.54 -13.58 -15.08
C ALA A 310 -6.33 -12.16 -14.51
N ARG A 311 -5.18 -11.52 -14.81
CA ARG A 311 -4.83 -10.20 -14.29
C ARG A 311 -4.80 -9.10 -15.34
N GLY A 312 -4.62 -9.44 -16.64
CA GLY A 312 -4.66 -8.50 -17.76
C GLY A 312 -3.33 -8.28 -18.45
N VAL A 313 -3.29 -7.18 -19.22
CA VAL A 313 -2.11 -6.72 -19.97
C VAL A 313 -1.38 -5.69 -19.13
N ASN A 314 -0.09 -5.96 -18.82
CA ASN A 314 0.72 -5.10 -17.96
C ASN A 314 1.56 -4.10 -18.75
N ASP A 315 1.97 -4.41 -19.98
CA ASP A 315 2.79 -3.51 -20.79
C ASP A 315 2.48 -3.62 -22.28
N VAL A 316 2.65 -2.51 -23.00
CA VAL A 316 2.43 -2.39 -24.45
C VAL A 316 3.45 -1.44 -25.06
N GLU A 317 4.13 -1.84 -26.14
CA GLU A 317 5.02 -0.96 -26.91
C GLU A 317 4.83 -1.16 -28.42
N LEU A 318 5.10 -0.12 -29.22
CA LEU A 318 5.18 -0.19 -30.67
C LEU A 318 6.62 -0.44 -31.13
N ASP A 319 6.76 -1.21 -32.19
CA ASP A 319 8.07 -1.36 -32.84
C ASP A 319 8.56 -0.01 -33.36
N PRO A 320 9.76 0.43 -32.97
CA PRO A 320 10.27 1.75 -33.34
C PRO A 320 10.54 1.93 -34.84
N SER A 321 10.62 0.82 -35.62
CA SER A 321 10.88 0.81 -37.05
C SER A 321 9.61 0.55 -37.87
N ASN A 322 8.58 -0.09 -37.27
CA ASN A 322 7.34 -0.44 -37.97
C ASN A 322 6.14 -0.48 -37.01
N HIS A 323 5.39 0.58 -36.92
CA HIS A 323 4.24 0.75 -36.01
C HIS A 323 3.07 -0.20 -36.25
N ASN A 324 3.07 -1.00 -37.35
CA ASN A 324 2.13 -2.12 -37.47
C ASN A 324 2.50 -3.32 -36.57
N ILE A 325 3.72 -3.31 -36.02
CA ILE A 325 4.14 -4.30 -35.06
C ILE A 325 3.87 -3.76 -33.65
N VAL A 326 3.02 -4.48 -32.90
CA VAL A 326 2.64 -4.17 -31.53
C VAL A 326 3.14 -5.29 -30.63
N TYR A 327 3.89 -4.96 -29.61
CA TYR A 327 4.30 -5.87 -28.55
C TYR A 327 3.41 -5.65 -27.33
N ALA A 328 3.01 -6.73 -26.66
CA ALA A 328 2.23 -6.67 -25.45
C ALA A 328 2.61 -7.79 -24.49
N ALA A 329 2.75 -7.47 -23.22
CA ALA A 329 2.93 -8.42 -22.13
C ALA A 329 1.64 -8.57 -21.33
N ALA A 330 1.35 -9.81 -20.89
CA ALA A 330 0.23 -10.09 -20.04
C ALA A 330 0.67 -11.03 -18.90
N PHE A 331 0.14 -10.79 -17.70
CA PHE A 331 0.43 -11.64 -16.54
C PHE A 331 0.25 -13.12 -16.87
N GLN A 332 1.24 -13.95 -16.50
CA GLN A 332 1.31 -15.40 -16.74
C GLN A 332 1.47 -15.80 -18.21
N GLN A 333 1.48 -14.87 -19.15
CA GLN A 333 1.46 -15.18 -20.58
C GLN A 333 2.76 -14.85 -21.30
N GLY A 334 3.67 -14.09 -20.68
CA GLY A 334 4.90 -13.60 -21.31
C GLY A 334 4.62 -12.51 -22.33
N VAL A 335 5.52 -12.38 -23.36
CA VAL A 335 5.41 -11.32 -24.37
C VAL A 335 4.85 -11.87 -25.69
N TRP A 336 3.92 -11.12 -26.26
CA TRP A 336 3.23 -11.41 -27.51
C TRP A 336 3.46 -10.30 -28.52
N ARG A 337 3.36 -10.62 -29.80
CA ARG A 337 3.55 -9.70 -30.90
C ARG A 337 2.42 -9.80 -31.91
N SER A 338 1.90 -8.65 -32.32
CA SER A 338 1.12 -8.48 -33.54
C SER A 338 1.98 -7.93 -34.66
N THR A 339 1.74 -8.31 -35.90
CA THR A 339 2.37 -7.75 -37.11
C THR A 339 1.34 -7.08 -38.04
N ASP A 340 0.12 -6.95 -37.57
CA ASP A 340 -1.05 -6.47 -38.33
C ASP A 340 -1.82 -5.37 -37.56
N GLY A 341 -1.11 -4.57 -36.77
CA GLY A 341 -1.70 -3.43 -36.05
C GLY A 341 -2.64 -3.84 -34.91
N GLY A 342 -2.45 -5.03 -34.33
CA GLY A 342 -3.25 -5.54 -33.22
C GLY A 342 -4.41 -6.45 -33.64
N ALA A 343 -4.54 -6.85 -34.90
CA ALA A 343 -5.63 -7.74 -35.32
C ALA A 343 -5.40 -9.19 -34.87
N THR A 344 -4.15 -9.66 -34.86
CA THR A 344 -3.77 -10.99 -34.36
C THR A 344 -2.49 -10.93 -33.54
N PHE A 345 -2.35 -11.83 -32.57
CA PHE A 345 -1.19 -11.91 -31.69
C PHE A 345 -0.58 -13.31 -31.67
N ALA A 346 0.77 -13.38 -31.66
CA ALA A 346 1.55 -14.60 -31.52
C ALA A 346 2.56 -14.43 -30.38
N LYS A 347 2.71 -15.48 -29.56
CA LYS A 347 3.68 -15.48 -28.45
C LYS A 347 5.10 -15.48 -29.03
N ILE A 348 5.93 -14.57 -28.53
CA ILE A 348 7.36 -14.47 -28.88
C ILE A 348 8.29 -14.78 -27.72
N PHE A 349 7.82 -14.59 -26.46
CA PHE A 349 8.55 -14.94 -25.25
C PHE A 349 7.63 -15.69 -24.30
N SER A 350 8.09 -16.83 -23.79
CA SER A 350 7.35 -17.63 -22.81
C SER A 350 7.75 -17.23 -21.40
N PRO A 351 6.78 -17.10 -20.47
CA PRO A 351 7.05 -16.76 -19.08
C PRO A 351 7.91 -17.82 -18.41
N ILE A 352 8.75 -17.43 -17.44
CA ILE A 352 9.61 -18.38 -16.71
C ILE A 352 8.83 -19.19 -15.67
N ALA A 353 7.67 -18.67 -15.22
CA ALA A 353 6.82 -19.30 -14.22
C ALA A 353 5.36 -19.42 -14.67
N PRO A 354 5.07 -20.15 -15.77
CA PRO A 354 3.75 -20.15 -16.40
C PRO A 354 2.63 -20.76 -15.54
N THR A 355 2.94 -21.34 -14.39
CA THR A 355 1.98 -21.90 -13.44
C THR A 355 1.55 -20.88 -12.37
N TYR A 356 2.22 -19.73 -12.29
CA TYR A 356 1.90 -18.67 -11.34
C TYR A 356 1.16 -17.54 -12.04
N ASN A 357 -0.04 -17.19 -11.58
CA ASN A 357 -0.80 -16.04 -12.11
C ASN A 357 -0.14 -14.70 -11.78
N THR A 358 0.83 -14.69 -10.89
CA THR A 358 1.67 -13.57 -10.49
C THR A 358 2.93 -13.40 -11.37
N ASP A 359 3.18 -14.31 -12.33
CA ASP A 359 4.29 -14.15 -13.27
C ASP A 359 4.06 -12.92 -14.14
N ARG A 360 5.03 -11.99 -14.13
CA ARG A 360 4.98 -10.72 -14.86
C ARG A 360 6.26 -10.52 -15.66
N ALA A 361 6.08 -10.45 -16.97
CA ALA A 361 7.13 -10.01 -17.89
C ALA A 361 6.98 -8.51 -18.14
N GLU A 362 8.05 -7.74 -17.92
CA GLU A 362 8.19 -6.35 -18.36
C GLU A 362 9.24 -6.29 -19.47
N PHE A 363 9.05 -5.40 -20.44
CA PHE A 363 9.98 -5.33 -21.55
C PHE A 363 10.20 -3.90 -22.03
N ALA A 364 11.29 -3.69 -22.76
CA ALA A 364 11.58 -2.44 -23.45
C ALA A 364 12.12 -2.73 -24.85
N VAL A 365 11.66 -1.96 -25.84
CA VAL A 365 12.14 -2.08 -27.23
C VAL A 365 12.93 -0.86 -27.67
N THR A 366 13.91 -1.09 -28.56
CA THR A 366 14.74 -0.01 -29.10
C THR A 366 15.23 -0.36 -30.50
N ALA A 367 15.35 0.65 -31.36
CA ALA A 367 15.90 0.47 -32.70
C ALA A 367 17.42 0.26 -32.66
N LEU A 368 17.91 -0.69 -33.45
CA LEU A 368 19.32 -0.90 -33.70
C LEU A 368 19.78 -0.19 -35.00
N PRO A 369 21.08 0.14 -35.14
CA PRO A 369 21.61 0.80 -36.32
C PRO A 369 21.42 0.01 -37.62
N ASP A 370 21.25 -1.32 -37.55
CA ASP A 370 21.00 -2.19 -38.70
C ASP A 370 19.51 -2.30 -39.09
N GLY A 371 18.63 -1.52 -38.42
CA GLY A 371 17.18 -1.47 -38.67
C GLY A 371 16.39 -2.56 -37.95
N LYS A 372 17.02 -3.38 -37.12
CA LYS A 372 16.35 -4.37 -36.27
C LYS A 372 15.86 -3.75 -35.01
N THR A 373 14.95 -4.47 -34.32
CA THR A 373 14.44 -4.08 -33.01
C THR A 373 15.02 -4.98 -31.94
N ARG A 374 15.78 -4.39 -31.03
CA ARG A 374 16.17 -5.05 -29.78
C ARG A 374 15.03 -4.99 -28.77
N MET A 375 14.85 -6.08 -28.06
CA MET A 375 13.97 -6.17 -26.90
C MET A 375 14.72 -6.73 -25.73
N TYR A 376 14.56 -6.07 -24.57
CA TYR A 376 14.95 -6.56 -23.26
C TYR A 376 13.70 -7.06 -22.53
N VAL A 377 13.83 -8.14 -21.78
CA VAL A 377 12.72 -8.71 -20.99
C VAL A 377 13.23 -9.05 -19.60
N GLY A 378 12.60 -8.47 -18.58
CA GLY A 378 12.69 -8.88 -17.20
C GLY A 378 11.45 -9.69 -16.83
N ASP A 379 11.61 -10.89 -16.27
CA ASP A 379 10.49 -11.80 -16.02
C ASP A 379 10.65 -12.53 -14.70
N GLY A 380 9.56 -12.59 -13.90
CA GLY A 380 9.54 -13.26 -12.63
C GLY A 380 8.15 -13.33 -12.02
N ALA A 381 8.03 -14.10 -10.96
CA ALA A 381 6.79 -14.34 -10.25
C ALA A 381 6.97 -14.12 -8.74
N GLN A 382 5.90 -14.23 -7.99
CA GLN A 382 5.94 -14.25 -6.54
C GLN A 382 6.75 -15.45 -6.03
N GLY A 383 7.68 -15.21 -5.11
CA GLY A 383 8.51 -16.26 -4.52
C GLY A 383 9.53 -16.86 -5.46
N THR A 384 9.35 -18.12 -5.84
CA THR A 384 10.23 -18.84 -6.78
C THR A 384 9.42 -19.37 -7.98
N PRO A 385 9.99 -19.42 -9.21
CA PRO A 385 11.38 -19.19 -9.56
C PRO A 385 11.77 -17.71 -9.51
N ARG A 386 13.06 -17.48 -9.24
CA ARG A 386 13.64 -16.15 -9.15
C ARG A 386 13.67 -15.46 -10.49
N ALA A 387 13.52 -14.13 -10.48
CA ALA A 387 13.52 -13.30 -11.67
C ALA A 387 14.76 -13.48 -12.54
N LYS A 388 14.54 -13.41 -13.84
CA LYS A 388 15.55 -13.52 -14.89
C LYS A 388 15.49 -12.35 -15.86
N PHE A 389 16.57 -12.17 -16.60
CA PHE A 389 16.71 -11.11 -17.59
C PHE A 389 17.17 -11.66 -18.95
N PHE A 390 16.49 -11.22 -20.01
CA PHE A 390 16.68 -11.74 -21.36
C PHE A 390 16.84 -10.61 -22.39
N ARG A 391 17.42 -10.94 -23.53
CA ARG A 391 17.52 -10.03 -24.67
C ARG A 391 17.34 -10.78 -25.98
N THR A 392 16.69 -10.16 -26.96
CA THR A 392 16.78 -10.46 -28.37
C THR A 392 17.22 -9.23 -29.15
N ASP A 393 18.01 -9.39 -30.18
CA ASP A 393 18.42 -8.28 -31.05
C ASP A 393 17.60 -8.22 -32.36
N ASP A 394 16.55 -9.04 -32.46
CA ASP A 394 15.60 -9.05 -33.58
C ASP A 394 14.20 -9.50 -33.11
N ALA A 395 13.51 -8.65 -32.36
CA ALA A 395 12.17 -8.93 -31.85
C ALA A 395 11.10 -9.03 -32.95
N ALA A 396 11.38 -8.44 -34.13
CA ALA A 396 10.50 -8.49 -35.30
C ALA A 396 10.70 -9.77 -36.12
N ALA A 397 11.72 -10.58 -35.89
CA ALA A 397 11.95 -11.84 -36.60
C ALA A 397 10.77 -12.82 -36.48
N ALA A 398 10.54 -13.67 -37.44
CA ALA A 398 9.47 -14.67 -37.40
C ALA A 398 9.52 -15.54 -36.14
N ALA A 399 10.72 -15.89 -35.66
CA ALA A 399 10.99 -16.59 -34.41
C ALA A 399 12.15 -15.91 -33.70
N PRO A 400 11.90 -14.90 -32.83
CA PRO A 400 12.96 -14.20 -32.09
C PRO A 400 13.73 -15.15 -31.18
N ALA A 401 15.07 -15.06 -31.21
CA ALA A 401 15.93 -15.83 -30.31
C ALA A 401 16.27 -14.97 -29.07
N PHE A 402 15.80 -15.36 -27.92
CA PHE A 402 16.12 -14.71 -26.64
C PHE A 402 17.35 -15.37 -25.99
N VAL A 403 18.30 -14.55 -25.58
CA VAL A 403 19.47 -14.95 -24.82
C VAL A 403 19.23 -14.66 -23.35
N ASP A 404 19.40 -15.67 -22.50
CA ASP A 404 19.39 -15.50 -21.03
C ASP A 404 20.68 -14.76 -20.63
N LEU A 405 20.53 -13.53 -20.14
CA LEU A 405 21.60 -12.65 -19.66
C LEU A 405 21.59 -12.52 -18.13
N THR A 406 20.91 -13.44 -17.44
CA THR A 406 20.80 -13.44 -15.98
C THR A 406 22.17 -13.68 -15.34
N THR A 407 22.87 -12.62 -15.02
CA THR A 407 24.14 -12.66 -14.29
C THR A 407 23.90 -12.42 -12.79
N SER A 408 24.93 -12.63 -11.97
CA SER A 408 24.87 -12.30 -10.53
C SER A 408 24.59 -10.82 -10.24
N GLY A 409 24.74 -9.95 -11.24
CA GLY A 409 24.44 -8.52 -11.14
C GLY A 409 22.95 -8.18 -11.25
N VAL A 410 22.14 -9.06 -11.86
CA VAL A 410 20.71 -8.80 -12.13
C VAL A 410 19.79 -9.96 -11.70
N ALA A 411 20.36 -11.10 -11.32
CA ALA A 411 19.58 -12.25 -10.88
C ALA A 411 18.67 -11.87 -9.68
N ASN A 412 17.41 -12.29 -9.77
CA ASN A 412 16.42 -12.06 -8.71
C ASN A 412 16.25 -10.57 -8.31
N TYR A 413 16.30 -9.66 -9.28
CA TYR A 413 16.30 -8.21 -9.06
C TYR A 413 15.01 -7.67 -8.34
N CYS A 414 13.91 -8.43 -8.37
CA CYS A 414 12.66 -8.08 -7.70
C CYS A 414 12.38 -8.92 -6.44
N THR A 415 13.35 -9.72 -5.96
CA THR A 415 13.27 -10.53 -4.73
C THR A 415 12.05 -11.45 -4.57
N GLY A 416 11.34 -11.75 -5.66
CA GLY A 416 10.10 -12.53 -5.66
C GLY A 416 8.85 -11.66 -5.72
N GLN A 417 8.98 -10.35 -5.92
CA GLN A 417 7.89 -9.39 -6.03
C GLN A 417 7.67 -8.88 -7.46
N CYS A 418 8.19 -9.55 -8.50
CA CYS A 418 8.00 -9.09 -9.89
C CYS A 418 6.53 -8.88 -10.30
N TRP A 419 5.59 -9.48 -9.59
CA TRP A 419 4.16 -9.24 -9.79
C TRP A 419 3.76 -7.80 -9.47
N TYR A 420 4.50 -7.16 -8.58
CA TYR A 420 4.26 -5.82 -8.05
C TYR A 420 5.27 -4.81 -8.62
N ASP A 421 6.54 -5.01 -8.37
CA ASP A 421 7.64 -4.16 -8.77
C ASP A 421 8.52 -4.83 -9.84
N ASN A 422 8.38 -4.39 -11.07
CA ASN A 422 9.17 -4.89 -12.21
C ASN A 422 9.32 -3.77 -13.25
N VAL A 423 10.53 -3.29 -13.41
CA VAL A 423 10.87 -2.20 -14.33
C VAL A 423 11.96 -2.65 -15.28
N VAL A 424 11.71 -2.51 -16.58
CA VAL A 424 12.70 -2.64 -17.65
C VAL A 424 12.60 -1.41 -18.54
N PHE A 425 13.65 -0.60 -18.60
CA PHE A 425 13.63 0.65 -19.35
C PHE A 425 14.91 0.86 -20.17
N THR A 426 14.77 1.17 -21.44
CA THR A 426 15.88 1.56 -22.32
C THR A 426 15.70 2.98 -22.83
N PRO A 427 16.67 3.88 -22.63
CA PRO A 427 16.55 5.26 -23.07
C PRO A 427 16.46 5.34 -24.61
N PRO A 428 15.56 6.17 -25.17
CA PRO A 428 15.44 6.36 -26.61
C PRO A 428 16.79 6.77 -27.25
N GLY A 429 17.18 6.04 -28.30
CA GLY A 429 18.46 6.29 -29.01
C GLY A 429 19.71 5.70 -28.36
N TYR A 430 19.59 4.99 -27.25
CA TYR A 430 20.70 4.36 -26.53
C TYR A 430 20.48 2.84 -26.36
N PRO A 431 20.55 2.06 -27.46
CA PRO A 431 20.13 0.66 -27.43
C PRO A 431 20.97 -0.25 -26.52
N ASP A 432 22.18 0.15 -26.14
CA ASP A 432 23.04 -0.62 -25.24
C ASP A 432 22.89 -0.24 -23.76
N ILE A 433 22.02 0.75 -23.47
CA ILE A 433 21.70 1.16 -22.09
C ILE A 433 20.37 0.55 -21.69
N VAL A 434 20.35 -0.16 -20.55
CA VAL A 434 19.09 -0.65 -19.95
C VAL A 434 19.15 -0.54 -18.44
N TYR A 435 18.07 -0.04 -17.87
CA TYR A 435 17.76 -0.04 -16.44
C TYR A 435 16.84 -1.22 -16.12
N VAL A 436 17.12 -1.91 -15.01
CA VAL A 436 16.30 -3.00 -14.50
C VAL A 436 16.09 -2.76 -13.02
N GLY A 437 14.86 -2.66 -12.58
CA GLY A 437 14.47 -2.38 -11.21
C GLY A 437 13.39 -3.32 -10.70
N GLY A 438 13.33 -3.44 -9.40
CA GLY A 438 12.37 -4.23 -8.67
C GLY A 438 12.50 -3.92 -7.20
N SER A 439 12.74 -4.93 -6.36
CA SER A 439 12.89 -4.73 -4.92
C SER A 439 14.34 -4.92 -4.45
N TYR A 440 14.64 -4.45 -3.25
CA TYR A 440 15.95 -4.57 -2.65
C TYR A 440 16.37 -6.01 -2.35
N GLN A 441 17.65 -6.31 -2.60
CA GLN A 441 18.30 -7.53 -2.11
C GLN A 441 18.70 -7.34 -0.65
N TYR A 442 17.74 -7.45 0.27
CA TYR A 442 17.90 -7.15 1.69
C TYR A 442 19.08 -7.88 2.36
N GLY A 443 19.42 -9.10 1.94
CA GLY A 443 20.57 -9.85 2.44
C GLY A 443 21.93 -9.38 1.92
N GLU A 444 22.01 -8.38 1.06
CA GLU A 444 23.24 -7.94 0.39
C GLU A 444 23.82 -6.62 0.90
N TYR A 445 23.12 -5.92 1.78
CA TYR A 445 23.55 -4.65 2.32
C TYR A 445 24.99 -4.64 2.83
N GLY A 446 25.83 -3.75 2.24
CA GLY A 446 27.22 -3.63 2.63
C GLY A 446 28.01 -4.93 2.53
N GLY A 447 27.45 -5.95 1.85
CA GLY A 447 28.05 -7.17 1.37
C GLY A 447 28.43 -7.03 -0.09
N ILE A 448 27.85 -7.90 -0.95
CA ILE A 448 28.22 -7.92 -2.38
C ILE A 448 27.65 -6.76 -3.21
N SER A 449 26.69 -6.01 -2.68
CA SER A 449 26.07 -4.89 -3.40
C SER A 449 25.67 -3.77 -2.44
N ASN A 450 25.06 -2.72 -2.98
CA ASN A 450 24.35 -1.65 -2.31
C ASN A 450 22.83 -1.88 -2.44
N SER A 451 22.38 -3.12 -2.25
CA SER A 451 21.01 -3.61 -2.34
C SER A 451 20.48 -4.01 -3.73
N ARG A 452 21.05 -3.54 -4.83
CA ARG A 452 20.62 -3.86 -6.21
C ARG A 452 19.11 -3.74 -6.48
N GLY A 453 18.42 -2.76 -5.87
CA GLY A 453 17.02 -2.47 -6.18
C GLY A 453 16.85 -1.95 -7.60
N LEU A 454 17.78 -1.05 -8.02
CA LEU A 454 17.90 -0.59 -9.40
C LEU A 454 19.32 -0.86 -9.91
N VAL A 455 19.42 -1.49 -11.07
CA VAL A 455 20.70 -1.76 -11.73
C VAL A 455 20.73 -1.22 -13.17
N LEU A 456 21.90 -0.84 -13.62
CA LEU A 456 22.14 -0.26 -14.94
C LEU A 456 23.14 -1.08 -15.72
N SER A 457 22.81 -1.43 -16.96
CA SER A 457 23.78 -1.91 -17.95
C SER A 457 24.06 -0.86 -19.00
N THR A 458 25.32 -0.76 -19.44
CA THR A 458 25.75 0.10 -20.55
C THR A 458 26.38 -0.69 -21.69
N ASN A 459 26.18 -2.00 -21.68
CA ASN A 459 26.71 -2.94 -22.67
C ASN A 459 25.67 -4.00 -23.06
N ALA A 460 24.46 -3.53 -23.30
CA ALA A 460 23.34 -4.34 -23.80
C ALA A 460 22.97 -5.52 -22.86
N GLY A 461 23.00 -5.32 -21.56
CA GLY A 461 22.60 -6.31 -20.57
C GLY A 461 23.66 -7.36 -20.23
N VAL A 462 24.89 -7.24 -20.76
CA VAL A 462 25.95 -8.22 -20.51
C VAL A 462 26.52 -8.12 -19.11
N ALA A 463 26.60 -6.89 -18.56
CA ALA A 463 27.04 -6.63 -17.19
C ALA A 463 26.24 -5.47 -16.59
N PHE A 464 26.07 -5.50 -15.27
CA PHE A 464 25.29 -4.51 -14.53
C PHE A 464 26.12 -3.85 -13.43
N ILE A 465 25.81 -2.59 -13.16
CA ILE A 465 26.27 -1.81 -12.01
C ILE A 465 25.09 -1.52 -11.11
N ASP A 466 25.35 -1.42 -9.81
CA ASP A 466 24.35 -1.10 -8.80
C ASP A 466 24.23 0.43 -8.68
N VAL A 467 23.04 0.96 -8.94
CA VAL A 467 22.73 2.41 -8.88
C VAL A 467 21.78 2.77 -7.75
N SER A 468 21.50 1.83 -6.85
CA SER A 468 20.55 2.02 -5.73
C SER A 468 21.03 3.00 -4.69
N TRP A 469 22.36 3.11 -4.46
CA TRP A 469 22.94 4.08 -3.53
C TRP A 469 23.93 4.97 -4.23
N ASP A 470 24.23 6.14 -3.65
CA ASP A 470 25.21 7.06 -4.21
C ASP A 470 26.59 6.95 -3.52
N ALA A 471 27.54 7.69 -4.06
CA ALA A 471 28.91 7.76 -3.56
C ALA A 471 29.20 9.09 -2.83
N SER A 472 28.19 9.76 -2.30
CA SER A 472 28.33 11.02 -1.56
C SER A 472 28.98 10.80 -0.18
N SER A 473 28.75 9.63 0.41
CA SER A 473 29.35 9.19 1.67
C SER A 473 29.68 7.69 1.62
N ASP A 474 30.74 7.26 2.26
CA ASP A 474 31.05 5.84 2.37
C ASP A 474 30.34 5.18 3.59
N THR A 475 29.70 5.96 4.45
CA THR A 475 29.01 5.50 5.67
C THR A 475 27.53 5.78 5.70
N THR A 476 27.09 6.87 5.08
CA THR A 476 25.70 7.34 5.03
C THR A 476 25.39 7.87 3.63
N PRO A 477 25.41 7.00 2.59
CA PRO A 477 25.07 7.41 1.24
C PRO A 477 23.59 7.77 1.13
N ALA A 478 23.20 8.59 0.17
CA ALA A 478 21.81 8.66 -0.23
C ALA A 478 21.43 7.39 -1.01
N GLY A 479 20.21 6.90 -0.81
CA GLY A 479 19.69 5.70 -1.46
C GLY A 479 18.29 5.90 -2.02
N LEU A 480 17.92 5.03 -2.95
CA LEU A 480 16.57 4.87 -3.45
C LEU A 480 15.69 4.21 -2.37
N HIS A 481 14.41 4.14 -2.55
CA HIS A 481 13.51 3.30 -1.76
C HIS A 481 13.53 1.85 -2.32
N PRO A 482 13.13 0.82 -1.58
CA PRO A 482 13.10 -0.55 -2.07
C PRO A 482 12.31 -0.75 -3.36
N ASP A 483 11.06 -0.51 -3.42
CA ASP A 483 10.15 -1.03 -4.44
C ASP A 483 9.98 -0.04 -5.60
N HIS A 484 10.47 -0.41 -6.80
CA HIS A 484 10.60 0.48 -7.96
C HIS A 484 9.51 0.22 -9.01
N HIS A 485 8.85 1.29 -9.50
CA HIS A 485 7.74 1.21 -10.46
C HIS A 485 7.98 1.91 -11.79
N ALA A 486 8.77 2.98 -11.81
CA ALA A 486 8.96 3.76 -13.03
C ALA A 486 10.34 4.39 -13.10
N VAL A 487 10.93 4.35 -14.31
CA VAL A 487 12.21 5.02 -14.61
C VAL A 487 12.07 5.83 -15.88
N VAL A 488 12.51 7.09 -15.86
CA VAL A 488 12.72 7.91 -17.05
C VAL A 488 14.08 8.59 -16.98
N VAL A 489 14.60 9.10 -18.11
CA VAL A 489 15.89 9.78 -18.14
C VAL A 489 15.76 11.18 -18.75
N ALA A 490 16.68 12.07 -18.42
CA ALA A 490 16.79 13.36 -19.09
C ALA A 490 17.16 13.12 -20.58
N PRO A 491 16.43 13.70 -21.54
CA PRO A 491 16.60 13.39 -22.97
C PRO A 491 18.02 13.65 -23.52
N PHE A 492 18.74 14.57 -22.90
CA PHE A 492 20.10 14.94 -23.31
C PHE A 492 21.21 14.14 -22.62
N ASN A 493 20.87 13.36 -21.58
CA ASN A 493 21.83 12.54 -20.83
C ASN A 493 21.15 11.29 -20.24
N PRO A 494 21.36 10.10 -20.82
CA PRO A 494 20.71 8.85 -20.40
C PRO A 494 21.12 8.37 -19.00
N TYR A 495 22.08 9.04 -18.36
CA TYR A 495 22.56 8.72 -17.03
C TYR A 495 21.94 9.60 -15.93
N ILE A 496 21.23 10.67 -16.30
CA ILE A 496 20.39 11.43 -15.39
C ILE A 496 19.04 10.73 -15.36
N PHE A 497 18.91 9.71 -14.53
CA PHE A 497 17.66 9.00 -14.36
C PHE A 497 16.83 9.62 -13.25
N PHE A 498 15.51 9.50 -13.38
CA PHE A 498 14.50 9.69 -12.36
C PHE A 498 13.90 8.33 -12.07
N ASP A 499 13.75 8.00 -10.80
CA ASP A 499 13.27 6.72 -10.30
C ASP A 499 12.10 6.97 -9.36
N GLY A 500 10.94 6.42 -9.70
CA GLY A 500 9.71 6.44 -8.90
C GLY A 500 9.52 5.10 -8.19
N SER A 501 9.24 5.17 -6.89
CA SER A 501 9.12 4.04 -5.98
C SER A 501 8.05 4.27 -4.94
N ASP A 502 7.82 3.31 -4.03
CA ASP A 502 6.89 3.45 -2.90
C ASP A 502 7.28 4.56 -1.90
N GLY A 503 8.52 4.98 -1.92
CA GLY A 503 9.03 6.12 -1.12
C GLY A 503 9.17 7.41 -1.89
N GLY A 504 8.61 7.51 -3.11
CA GLY A 504 8.59 8.71 -3.92
C GLY A 504 9.67 8.76 -4.98
N LEU A 505 10.10 9.98 -5.32
CA LEU A 505 10.93 10.28 -6.48
C LEU A 505 12.38 10.61 -6.11
N MET A 506 13.30 9.94 -6.77
CA MET A 506 14.74 10.22 -6.69
C MET A 506 15.31 10.53 -8.08
N ARG A 507 16.41 11.31 -8.13
CA ARG A 507 17.12 11.64 -9.38
C ARG A 507 18.62 11.49 -9.23
N SER A 508 19.28 10.85 -10.21
CA SER A 508 20.75 10.79 -10.26
C SER A 508 21.38 12.09 -10.78
N SER A 509 22.64 12.31 -10.43
CA SER A 509 23.46 13.41 -11.00
C SER A 509 23.88 13.18 -12.46
N GLY A 510 23.79 11.94 -12.95
CA GLY A 510 24.36 11.52 -14.22
C GLY A 510 25.87 11.22 -14.20
N ASP A 511 26.54 11.56 -13.09
CA ASP A 511 27.96 11.28 -12.84
C ASP A 511 28.14 10.02 -12.00
N PHE A 512 29.30 9.34 -12.19
CA PHE A 512 29.63 8.12 -11.45
C PHE A 512 30.99 8.21 -10.76
N LYS A 513 31.14 7.40 -9.69
CA LYS A 513 32.39 7.19 -8.95
C LYS A 513 32.65 5.67 -8.84
N ASN A 514 33.87 5.26 -9.04
CA ASN A 514 34.26 3.89 -8.76
C ASN A 514 34.44 3.68 -7.26
N GLN A 515 33.62 2.79 -6.68
CA GLN A 515 33.69 2.39 -5.28
C GLN A 515 34.09 0.91 -5.10
N SER A 516 34.61 0.23 -6.13
CA SER A 516 34.98 -1.18 -6.08
C SER A 516 36.01 -1.52 -4.98
N ALA A 517 36.76 -0.54 -4.50
CA ALA A 517 37.68 -0.71 -3.37
C ALA A 517 36.95 -1.05 -2.04
N LEU A 518 35.69 -0.60 -1.87
CA LEU A 518 34.87 -0.93 -0.68
C LEU A 518 34.64 -2.45 -0.56
N CYS A 519 34.65 -3.19 -1.65
CA CYS A 519 34.40 -4.63 -1.65
C CYS A 519 35.46 -5.41 -0.83
N ALA A 520 36.71 -5.03 -0.93
CA ALA A 520 37.76 -5.60 -0.10
C ALA A 520 37.64 -5.17 1.39
N ALA A 521 37.27 -3.92 1.63
CA ALA A 521 37.02 -3.40 2.98
C ALA A 521 35.80 -4.07 3.66
N ARG A 522 34.81 -4.52 2.87
CA ARG A 522 33.68 -5.36 3.32
C ARG A 522 34.10 -6.82 3.64
N GLY A 523 35.37 -7.18 3.52
CA GLY A 523 35.87 -8.52 3.81
C GLY A 523 35.55 -9.58 2.76
N LEU A 524 35.16 -9.18 1.55
CA LEU A 524 34.81 -10.12 0.48
C LEU A 524 36.07 -10.71 -0.16
N THR A 525 35.97 -11.97 -0.59
CA THR A 525 37.02 -12.72 -1.29
C THR A 525 36.44 -13.55 -2.44
N GLY A 526 37.30 -14.04 -3.34
CA GLY A 526 36.92 -14.93 -4.43
C GLY A 526 35.86 -14.35 -5.35
N SER A 527 34.91 -15.17 -5.78
CA SER A 527 33.85 -14.77 -6.71
C SER A 527 32.95 -13.63 -6.15
N ARG A 528 32.68 -13.61 -4.84
CA ARG A 528 31.91 -12.55 -4.20
C ARG A 528 32.61 -11.19 -4.31
N LEU A 529 33.94 -11.17 -4.15
CA LEU A 529 34.73 -9.94 -4.37
C LEU A 529 34.62 -9.46 -5.81
N THR A 530 34.73 -10.36 -6.79
CA THR A 530 34.64 -10.01 -8.21
C THR A 530 33.27 -9.46 -8.57
N VAL A 531 32.18 -10.08 -8.09
CA VAL A 531 30.81 -9.60 -8.33
C VAL A 531 30.63 -8.21 -7.73
N CYS A 532 30.99 -8.00 -6.47
CA CYS A 532 30.91 -6.70 -5.82
C CYS A 532 31.72 -5.63 -6.57
N GLN A 533 32.93 -5.93 -6.97
CA GLN A 533 33.77 -4.99 -7.74
C GLN A 533 33.14 -4.60 -9.07
N GLY A 534 32.46 -5.52 -9.73
CA GLY A 534 31.69 -5.24 -10.94
C GLY A 534 30.51 -4.29 -10.64
N LEU A 535 29.69 -4.63 -9.66
CA LEU A 535 28.52 -3.84 -9.26
C LEU A 535 28.89 -2.43 -8.80
N LEU A 536 29.95 -2.28 -8.02
CA LEU A 536 30.38 -0.99 -7.47
C LEU A 536 31.41 -0.25 -8.34
N SER A 537 31.65 -0.71 -9.57
CA SER A 537 32.63 -0.07 -10.49
C SER A 537 32.21 1.33 -10.93
N ARG A 538 30.90 1.63 -10.95
CA ARG A 538 30.30 2.90 -11.36
C ARG A 538 29.04 3.15 -10.53
N VAL A 539 29.19 3.65 -9.32
CA VAL A 539 28.09 4.04 -8.43
C VAL A 539 27.71 5.50 -8.75
N PRO A 540 26.42 5.90 -8.76
CA PRO A 540 26.02 7.29 -8.93
C PRO A 540 26.80 8.21 -7.97
N LYS A 541 27.35 9.30 -8.46
CA LYS A 541 28.12 10.21 -7.63
C LYS A 541 27.24 10.88 -6.60
N LYS A 542 26.00 11.18 -6.99
CA LYS A 542 24.99 11.77 -6.11
C LYS A 542 23.58 11.41 -6.58
N LEU A 543 22.72 11.07 -5.62
CA LEU A 543 21.28 10.98 -5.73
C LEU A 543 20.65 12.22 -5.08
N TYR A 544 19.64 12.79 -5.72
CA TYR A 544 18.87 13.93 -5.23
C TYR A 544 17.46 13.45 -4.88
N ASN A 545 17.07 13.68 -3.67
CA ASN A 545 15.70 13.44 -3.21
C ASN A 545 14.81 14.60 -3.69
N LEU A 546 13.72 14.28 -4.39
CA LEU A 546 12.80 15.25 -4.99
C LEU A 546 11.44 15.32 -4.28
N ASN A 547 11.25 14.63 -3.16
CA ASN A 547 9.98 14.41 -2.45
C ASN A 547 9.47 15.66 -1.69
N LYS A 548 10.32 16.65 -1.50
CA LYS A 548 9.90 17.85 -0.77
C LYS A 548 8.73 18.54 -1.47
N GLN A 549 7.67 18.87 -0.73
CA GLN A 549 6.39 19.42 -1.17
C GLN A 549 5.44 18.43 -1.85
N LEU A 550 5.74 17.14 -1.86
CA LEU A 550 4.76 16.12 -2.20
C LEU A 550 3.96 15.73 -0.94
N SER A 551 2.65 15.78 -1.04
CA SER A 551 1.72 15.44 0.04
C SER A 551 0.89 14.25 -0.41
N THR A 552 1.53 13.09 -0.48
CA THR A 552 1.00 11.90 -1.13
C THR A 552 1.04 10.64 -0.27
N LEU A 553 1.40 10.77 1.02
CA LEU A 553 1.38 9.64 1.95
C LEU A 553 -0.02 9.04 2.09
N GLN A 554 -0.08 7.72 2.15
CA GLN A 554 -1.27 6.89 2.28
C GLN A 554 -1.52 6.58 3.76
N PHE A 555 -2.16 7.51 4.48
CA PHE A 555 -2.47 7.34 5.90
C PHE A 555 -3.55 6.28 6.12
N GLN A 556 -3.30 5.37 7.06
CA GLN A 556 -4.25 4.38 7.55
C GLN A 556 -4.98 4.85 8.80
N SER A 557 -4.37 5.74 9.59
CA SER A 557 -4.96 6.29 10.80
C SER A 557 -4.37 7.64 11.16
N LEU A 558 -5.08 8.39 12.02
CA LEU A 558 -4.55 9.53 12.75
C LEU A 558 -5.01 9.45 14.19
N SER A 559 -4.12 9.59 15.13
CA SER A 559 -4.40 9.67 16.56
C SER A 559 -3.95 10.99 17.14
N LEU A 560 -4.66 11.44 18.18
CA LEU A 560 -4.46 12.72 18.83
C LEU A 560 -3.85 12.53 20.21
N ASN A 561 -2.82 13.29 20.54
CA ASN A 561 -2.39 13.47 21.92
C ASN A 561 -3.44 14.29 22.68
N ALA A 562 -4.12 13.66 23.64
CA ALA A 562 -5.19 14.32 24.42
C ALA A 562 -4.69 15.54 25.21
N ALA A 563 -3.41 15.59 25.57
CA ALA A 563 -2.78 16.69 26.30
C ALA A 563 -2.33 17.84 25.40
N ASP A 564 -2.12 17.59 24.11
CA ASP A 564 -1.72 18.61 23.13
C ASP A 564 -2.42 18.41 21.77
N PRO A 565 -3.46 19.22 21.49
CA PRO A 565 -4.23 19.10 20.25
C PRO A 565 -3.45 19.46 18.96
N LYS A 566 -2.17 19.81 19.08
CA LYS A 566 -1.24 20.02 17.96
C LYS A 566 -0.29 18.85 17.77
N ASN A 567 -0.42 17.80 18.55
CA ASN A 567 0.42 16.62 18.40
C ASN A 567 -0.42 15.43 17.93
N LEU A 568 -0.11 14.95 16.73
CA LEU A 568 -0.79 13.83 16.07
C LEU A 568 0.25 12.78 15.70
N MET A 569 -0.18 11.53 15.65
CA MET A 569 0.55 10.43 15.01
C MET A 569 -0.33 9.80 13.94
N GLY A 570 0.29 9.30 12.87
CA GLY A 570 -0.41 8.55 11.84
C GLY A 570 0.48 7.55 11.15
N GLY A 571 0.00 6.32 11.03
CA GLY A 571 0.64 5.25 10.25
C GLY A 571 0.34 5.41 8.77
N THR A 572 1.32 5.08 7.94
CA THR A 572 1.21 5.12 6.47
C THR A 572 1.73 3.83 5.89
N GLN A 573 1.11 3.37 4.83
CA GLN A 573 1.60 2.20 4.11
C GLN A 573 3.00 2.47 3.53
N ASP A 574 3.87 1.46 3.55
CA ASP A 574 5.26 1.42 3.05
C ASP A 574 6.23 2.46 3.64
N ASN A 575 5.73 3.48 4.35
CA ASN A 575 6.53 4.63 4.75
C ASN A 575 6.60 4.87 6.26
N GLY A 576 6.05 3.96 7.08
CA GLY A 576 6.11 4.01 8.53
C GLY A 576 5.12 4.98 9.19
N THR A 577 5.35 5.31 10.45
CA THR A 577 4.49 6.19 11.24
C THR A 577 5.17 7.53 11.49
N PHE A 578 4.41 8.60 11.27
CA PHE A 578 4.88 9.99 11.36
C PHE A 578 4.23 10.72 12.51
N GLU A 579 4.95 11.70 13.08
CA GLU A 579 4.46 12.55 14.15
C GLU A 579 4.42 14.03 13.74
N TYR A 580 3.24 14.64 13.88
CA TYR A 580 3.02 16.09 13.77
C TYR A 580 3.10 16.74 15.15
N SER A 581 3.96 17.74 15.30
CA SER A 581 4.15 18.47 16.55
C SER A 581 3.77 19.95 16.48
N GLY A 582 2.79 20.28 15.63
CA GLY A 582 2.29 21.65 15.44
C GLY A 582 3.09 22.51 14.49
N SER A 583 4.20 22.03 13.94
CA SER A 583 4.95 22.66 12.86
C SER A 583 4.42 22.17 11.52
N SER A 584 3.77 23.02 10.76
CA SER A 584 3.16 22.64 9.48
C SER A 584 4.10 21.89 8.55
N VAL A 585 3.55 20.99 7.78
CA VAL A 585 4.08 20.30 6.61
C VAL A 585 5.32 19.40 6.80
N VAL A 586 6.12 19.56 7.85
CA VAL A 586 7.29 18.70 8.14
C VAL A 586 6.96 17.77 9.29
N TRP A 587 6.85 16.48 9.01
CA TRP A 587 6.58 15.44 10.01
C TRP A 587 7.74 14.44 10.01
N PRO A 588 8.41 14.23 11.17
CA PRO A 588 9.40 13.18 11.28
C PRO A 588 8.74 11.80 11.36
N GLN A 589 9.34 10.84 10.70
CA GLN A 589 9.06 9.42 10.92
C GLN A 589 9.61 9.03 12.29
N ILE A 590 8.79 8.32 13.06
CA ILE A 590 9.14 7.87 14.42
C ILE A 590 9.35 6.35 14.49
N ILE A 591 8.80 5.61 13.53
CA ILE A 591 9.07 4.18 13.34
C ILE A 591 8.87 3.84 11.85
N TYR A 592 9.64 2.89 11.35
CA TYR A 592 9.67 2.44 9.96
C TYR A 592 8.59 1.39 9.65
N GLY A 593 8.62 0.80 8.43
CA GLY A 593 7.75 -0.29 7.97
C GLY A 593 6.37 0.16 7.53
N ASP A 594 5.44 -0.76 7.44
CA ASP A 594 4.03 -0.48 7.22
C ASP A 594 3.38 0.08 8.48
N GLY A 595 3.03 1.35 8.49
CA GLY A 595 2.34 1.97 9.61
C GLY A 595 0.82 1.77 9.51
N GLY A 596 0.25 1.06 10.49
CA GLY A 596 -1.21 0.87 10.61
C GLY A 596 -1.84 1.82 11.63
N GLN A 597 -2.42 1.26 12.69
CA GLN A 597 -2.97 2.03 13.80
C GLN A 597 -1.86 2.56 14.70
N SER A 598 -2.03 3.76 15.23
CA SER A 598 -1.08 4.35 16.17
C SER A 598 -1.83 5.12 17.26
N GLY A 599 -1.20 5.37 18.41
CA GLY A 599 -1.89 6.13 19.46
C GLY A 599 -1.04 6.48 20.66
N PHE A 600 -1.64 7.28 21.51
CA PHE A 600 -1.09 7.78 22.76
C PHE A 600 -1.83 7.21 23.95
N SER A 601 -1.15 7.05 25.08
CA SER A 601 -1.85 6.87 26.36
C SER A 601 -2.55 8.17 26.76
N SER A 602 -3.81 8.07 27.14
CA SER A 602 -4.62 9.21 27.59
C SER A 602 -4.11 9.88 28.88
N GLY A 603 -3.48 9.11 29.77
CA GLY A 603 -2.95 9.60 31.04
C GLY A 603 -1.46 9.94 31.02
N ASN A 604 -0.71 9.42 30.04
CA ASN A 604 0.72 9.68 29.89
C ASN A 604 1.13 9.70 28.41
N PRO A 605 1.10 10.84 27.76
CA PRO A 605 1.37 10.93 26.32
C PRO A 605 2.82 10.64 25.92
N ALA A 606 3.72 10.39 26.88
CA ALA A 606 5.03 9.82 26.57
C ALA A 606 4.95 8.36 26.12
N LEU A 607 3.89 7.66 26.50
CA LEU A 607 3.62 6.30 26.07
C LEU A 607 2.89 6.31 24.72
N ARG A 608 3.43 5.58 23.75
CA ARG A 608 2.88 5.47 22.40
C ARG A 608 2.82 4.01 21.98
N PHE A 609 1.88 3.68 21.10
CA PHE A 609 1.85 2.41 20.40
C PHE A 609 1.82 2.62 18.89
N ASN A 610 2.28 1.63 18.16
CA ASN A 610 2.22 1.52 16.71
C ASN A 610 1.92 0.09 16.32
N THR A 611 1.10 -0.11 15.29
CA THR A 611 0.94 -1.41 14.66
C THR A 611 1.64 -1.42 13.31
N PHE A 612 2.15 -2.58 12.96
CA PHE A 612 2.51 -2.95 11.61
C PHE A 612 1.37 -3.77 10.99
N THR A 613 1.68 -4.61 10.03
CA THR A 613 0.72 -5.53 9.43
C THR A 613 0.43 -6.75 10.31
N GLY A 614 -0.78 -7.26 10.24
CA GLY A 614 -1.20 -8.44 11.00
C GLY A 614 -1.15 -8.22 12.51
N GLN A 615 -0.55 -9.12 13.25
CA GLN A 615 -0.54 -9.09 14.72
C GLN A 615 0.63 -8.31 15.32
N ALA A 616 1.53 -7.78 14.49
CA ALA A 616 2.73 -7.09 14.96
C ALA A 616 2.40 -5.69 15.47
N SER A 617 2.80 -5.40 16.71
CA SER A 617 2.65 -4.07 17.32
C SER A 617 3.77 -3.79 18.28
N ASP A 618 4.13 -2.53 18.36
CA ASP A 618 5.18 -2.02 19.22
C ASP A 618 4.65 -0.97 20.19
N VAL A 619 5.34 -0.83 21.31
CA VAL A 619 5.12 0.28 22.23
C VAL A 619 6.41 1.08 22.43
N ASN A 620 6.24 2.34 22.85
CA ASN A 620 7.33 3.26 23.15
C ASN A 620 7.06 3.96 24.47
N PHE A 621 8.06 4.00 25.35
CA PHE A 621 7.98 4.63 26.66
C PHE A 621 8.68 6.00 26.72
N GLN A 622 9.27 6.45 25.61
CA GLN A 622 10.24 7.55 25.52
C GLN A 622 9.80 8.63 24.50
N ASN A 623 8.54 9.04 24.54
CA ASN A 623 7.99 10.09 23.65
C ASN A 623 8.14 9.81 22.16
N GLY A 624 8.08 8.55 21.73
CA GLY A 624 8.25 8.19 20.32
C GLY A 624 9.71 8.31 19.84
N ASP A 625 10.69 8.28 20.74
CA ASP A 625 12.10 8.21 20.33
C ASP A 625 12.27 7.02 19.37
N PRO A 626 12.70 7.26 18.12
CA PRO A 626 12.79 6.23 17.10
C PRO A 626 13.73 5.07 17.45
N THR A 627 14.63 5.26 18.41
CA THR A 627 15.58 4.22 18.87
C THR A 627 15.07 3.40 20.05
N LYS A 628 13.84 3.66 20.55
CA LYS A 628 13.32 3.12 21.81
C LYS A 628 12.00 2.38 21.68
N TRP A 629 11.63 1.99 20.48
CA TRP A 629 10.51 1.11 20.25
C TRP A 629 10.83 -0.31 20.71
N VAL A 630 9.85 -0.97 21.28
CA VAL A 630 9.94 -2.34 21.77
C VAL A 630 8.75 -3.16 21.29
N ILE A 631 9.00 -4.41 20.94
CA ILE A 631 7.98 -5.37 20.55
C ILE A 631 7.04 -5.62 21.73
N ALA A 632 5.75 -5.58 21.48
CA ALA A 632 4.70 -5.69 22.49
C ALA A 632 3.80 -6.93 22.34
N THR A 633 3.72 -7.51 21.17
CA THR A 633 2.68 -8.50 20.82
C THR A 633 3.18 -9.93 20.65
N GLY A 634 4.30 -10.28 21.28
CA GLY A 634 4.79 -11.67 21.28
C GLY A 634 3.73 -12.72 21.65
N PRO A 635 2.90 -12.54 22.69
CA PRO A 635 1.81 -13.46 23.00
C PRO A 635 0.76 -13.59 21.90
N ILE A 636 0.37 -12.50 21.23
CA ILE A 636 -0.61 -12.49 20.14
C ILE A 636 -0.02 -13.20 18.91
N ALA A 637 1.20 -12.85 18.52
CA ALA A 637 1.90 -13.40 17.36
C ALA A 637 2.20 -14.91 17.49
N ASN A 638 2.22 -15.45 18.70
CA ASN A 638 2.34 -16.90 18.95
C ASN A 638 1.00 -17.61 19.12
N SER A 639 -0.12 -16.90 19.08
CA SER A 639 -1.44 -17.53 19.12
C SER A 639 -1.79 -18.13 17.75
N PRO A 640 -2.73 -19.08 17.70
CA PRO A 640 -3.23 -19.61 16.44
C PRO A 640 -4.24 -18.68 15.74
N GLU A 641 -4.56 -17.51 16.34
CA GLU A 641 -5.54 -16.58 15.80
C GLU A 641 -5.01 -15.81 14.59
N GLY A 642 -5.88 -15.47 13.65
CA GLY A 642 -5.63 -14.51 12.61
C GLY A 642 -6.13 -13.11 13.01
N SER A 643 -5.77 -12.11 12.20
CA SER A 643 -6.25 -10.73 12.33
C SER A 643 -6.42 -10.13 10.94
N TYR A 644 -7.04 -8.95 10.86
CA TYR A 644 -6.97 -8.12 9.66
C TYR A 644 -5.54 -7.65 9.40
N PHE A 645 -5.29 -7.18 8.18
CA PHE A 645 -4.00 -6.62 7.77
C PHE A 645 -3.61 -5.44 8.67
N TYR A 646 -4.55 -4.52 8.92
CA TYR A 646 -4.44 -3.51 9.97
C TYR A 646 -5.47 -3.80 11.08
N PRO A 647 -5.08 -4.51 12.14
CA PRO A 647 -6.02 -4.85 13.22
C PRO A 647 -6.44 -3.61 14.01
N PRO A 648 -7.68 -3.56 14.54
CA PRO A 648 -8.07 -2.48 15.39
C PRO A 648 -7.31 -2.52 16.72
N VAL A 649 -6.72 -1.38 17.09
CA VAL A 649 -6.03 -1.19 18.38
C VAL A 649 -6.47 0.12 18.99
N THR A 650 -6.81 0.11 20.27
CA THR A 650 -7.19 1.32 21.02
C THR A 650 -6.54 1.34 22.39
N ALA A 651 -5.96 2.49 22.76
CA ALA A 651 -5.60 2.76 24.15
C ALA A 651 -6.84 3.24 24.91
N ASP A 652 -6.91 2.91 26.20
CA ASP A 652 -8.03 3.34 27.04
C ASP A 652 -8.10 4.87 27.10
N PRO A 653 -9.21 5.50 26.70
CA PRO A 653 -9.35 6.94 26.69
C PRO A 653 -9.47 7.53 28.11
N ASN A 654 -9.70 6.71 29.13
CA ASN A 654 -9.76 7.15 30.52
C ASN A 654 -8.34 7.29 31.10
N PRO A 655 -7.91 8.49 31.54
CA PRO A 655 -6.55 8.71 32.02
C PRO A 655 -6.18 7.93 33.29
N THR A 656 -7.16 7.38 34.01
CA THR A 656 -6.87 6.50 35.17
C THR A 656 -6.48 5.09 34.75
N MET A 657 -6.69 4.73 33.48
CA MET A 657 -6.37 3.44 32.86
C MET A 657 -5.23 3.58 31.83
N ALA A 658 -4.31 4.48 32.07
CA ALA A 658 -3.27 4.90 31.12
C ALA A 658 -2.36 3.79 30.60
N GLY A 659 -2.29 2.63 31.28
CA GLY A 659 -1.56 1.45 30.83
C GLY A 659 -2.34 0.47 29.96
N THR A 660 -3.64 0.70 29.76
CA THR A 660 -4.49 -0.29 29.07
C THR A 660 -4.51 -0.07 27.56
N ILE A 661 -4.24 -1.15 26.81
CA ILE A 661 -4.39 -1.24 25.35
C ILE A 661 -5.24 -2.47 25.03
N PHE A 662 -6.15 -2.34 24.08
CA PHE A 662 -6.91 -3.42 23.48
C PHE A 662 -6.50 -3.62 22.03
N GLN A 663 -6.34 -4.86 21.58
CA GLN A 663 -6.05 -5.23 20.19
C GLN A 663 -6.99 -6.35 19.73
N GLY A 664 -7.51 -6.24 18.53
CA GLY A 664 -8.42 -7.21 17.92
C GLY A 664 -7.68 -8.26 17.10
N SER A 665 -8.11 -9.51 17.26
CA SER A 665 -7.81 -10.68 16.43
C SER A 665 -9.14 -11.41 16.20
N GLN A 666 -9.25 -12.73 16.42
CA GLN A 666 -10.54 -13.39 16.59
C GLN A 666 -11.12 -13.10 17.98
N SER A 667 -10.24 -12.95 18.96
CA SER A 667 -10.53 -12.48 20.31
C SER A 667 -10.15 -11.01 20.47
N VAL A 668 -10.55 -10.41 21.58
CA VAL A 668 -9.96 -9.16 22.06
C VAL A 668 -8.81 -9.50 23.02
N TRP A 669 -7.66 -8.93 22.76
CA TRP A 669 -6.47 -9.00 23.59
C TRP A 669 -6.31 -7.71 24.39
N ARG A 670 -5.82 -7.81 25.63
CA ARG A 670 -5.67 -6.68 26.53
C ARG A 670 -4.35 -6.75 27.28
N THR A 671 -3.64 -5.61 27.40
CA THR A 671 -2.67 -5.34 28.46
C THR A 671 -3.20 -4.26 29.38
N GLN A 672 -2.68 -4.15 30.62
CA GLN A 672 -3.10 -3.12 31.58
C GLN A 672 -1.92 -2.28 32.11
N ASP A 673 -0.71 -2.54 31.62
CA ASP A 673 0.53 -1.85 32.05
C ASP A 673 1.43 -1.48 30.86
N TRP A 674 0.83 -1.19 29.68
CA TRP A 674 1.49 -0.79 28.46
C TRP A 674 2.40 -1.90 27.90
N ALA A 675 1.88 -3.11 27.78
CA ALA A 675 2.51 -4.34 27.33
C ALA A 675 3.54 -4.94 28.29
N GLY A 676 3.64 -4.46 29.55
CA GLY A 676 4.45 -5.06 30.59
C GLY A 676 5.51 -4.14 31.20
N ASN A 677 6.46 -4.75 31.89
CA ASN A 677 7.49 -4.01 32.60
C ASN A 677 8.45 -3.27 31.64
N GLN A 678 8.44 -1.93 31.66
CA GLN A 678 9.26 -1.09 30.80
C GLN A 678 10.75 -1.49 30.79
N ALA A 679 11.35 -1.64 31.96
CA ALA A 679 12.80 -1.92 32.06
C ALA A 679 13.16 -3.28 31.45
N TYR A 680 12.25 -4.26 31.55
CA TYR A 680 12.42 -5.57 30.92
C TYR A 680 12.30 -5.46 29.40
N LEU A 681 11.25 -4.80 28.91
CA LEU A 681 10.98 -4.66 27.48
C LEU A 681 12.10 -3.88 26.77
N GLU A 682 12.53 -2.74 27.31
CA GLU A 682 13.65 -1.97 26.75
C GLU A 682 14.98 -2.73 26.72
N ALA A 683 15.19 -3.65 27.67
CA ALA A 683 16.42 -4.45 27.72
C ALA A 683 16.38 -5.71 26.84
N ASN A 684 15.21 -6.33 26.63
CA ASN A 684 15.09 -7.68 26.05
C ASN A 684 14.27 -7.73 24.77
N CYS A 685 13.48 -6.70 24.48
CA CYS A 685 12.54 -6.64 23.36
C CYS A 685 12.74 -5.42 22.45
N PRO A 686 13.97 -4.85 22.28
CA PRO A 686 14.16 -3.72 21.38
C PRO A 686 13.75 -4.11 19.96
N GLU A 687 13.00 -3.25 19.29
CA GLU A 687 12.47 -3.45 17.95
C GLU A 687 13.54 -3.86 16.93
N PHE A 688 14.69 -3.20 16.94
CA PHE A 688 15.74 -3.44 15.93
C PHE A 688 16.50 -4.76 16.08
N THR A 689 16.35 -5.50 17.16
CA THR A 689 17.19 -6.69 17.45
C THR A 689 16.41 -7.91 17.88
N THR A 690 15.11 -7.80 18.08
CA THR A 690 14.26 -8.87 18.61
C THR A 690 13.29 -9.37 17.52
N ALA A 691 12.98 -10.66 17.50
CA ALA A 691 11.98 -11.21 16.59
C ALA A 691 10.56 -10.92 17.10
N TYR A 692 9.62 -10.57 16.19
CA TYR A 692 8.23 -10.24 16.51
C TYR A 692 7.49 -11.34 17.28
N ASN A 693 7.81 -12.57 17.01
CA ASN A 693 7.22 -13.72 17.66
C ASN A 693 7.96 -14.15 18.92
N ASN A 694 8.78 -13.29 19.56
CA ASN A 694 9.38 -13.61 20.85
C ASN A 694 8.28 -13.59 21.92
N PRO A 695 7.88 -14.75 22.50
CA PRO A 695 6.75 -14.83 23.41
C PRO A 695 6.97 -14.10 24.75
N ALA A 696 8.21 -13.71 25.04
CA ALA A 696 8.54 -12.94 26.24
C ALA A 696 8.38 -11.43 26.05
N CYS A 697 8.03 -10.98 24.84
CA CYS A 697 7.87 -9.56 24.51
C CYS A 697 6.39 -9.19 24.52
N GLY A 698 5.95 -8.58 25.60
CA GLY A 698 4.57 -8.23 25.87
C GLY A 698 3.87 -9.15 26.85
N ASP A 699 2.76 -8.68 27.39
CA ASP A 699 1.95 -9.40 28.36
C ASP A 699 0.45 -9.43 28.01
N PHE A 700 0.14 -9.19 26.74
CA PHE A 700 -1.24 -9.25 26.25
C PHE A 700 -1.89 -10.61 26.55
N VAL A 701 -3.12 -10.56 27.05
CA VAL A 701 -3.96 -11.73 27.33
C VAL A 701 -5.31 -11.61 26.62
N GLN A 702 -5.84 -12.75 26.20
CA GLN A 702 -7.22 -12.83 25.71
C GLN A 702 -8.19 -12.52 26.85
N ILE A 703 -9.20 -11.70 26.61
CA ILE A 703 -10.25 -11.42 27.58
C ILE A 703 -11.52 -12.19 27.22
N GLY A 704 -12.07 -12.90 28.20
CA GLY A 704 -13.26 -13.73 28.04
C GLY A 704 -13.11 -15.09 28.73
N PRO A 705 -14.24 -15.81 28.97
CA PRO A 705 -14.18 -17.14 29.58
C PRO A 705 -13.44 -18.14 28.70
N ALA A 706 -12.74 -19.07 29.29
CA ALA A 706 -12.04 -20.12 28.55
C ALA A 706 -12.97 -20.86 27.60
N GLY A 707 -12.59 -20.93 26.32
CA GLY A 707 -13.38 -21.48 25.23
C GLY A 707 -14.48 -20.55 24.67
N ALA A 708 -14.55 -19.31 25.13
CA ALA A 708 -15.47 -18.28 24.62
C ALA A 708 -14.78 -16.90 24.46
N THR A 709 -13.47 -16.87 24.31
CA THR A 709 -12.70 -15.64 24.00
C THR A 709 -12.86 -15.23 22.54
N ASP A 710 -12.98 -16.19 21.62
CA ASP A 710 -13.16 -15.96 20.20
C ASP A 710 -14.59 -15.44 19.90
N LEU A 711 -14.72 -14.13 19.64
CA LEU A 711 -16.00 -13.48 19.35
C LEU A 711 -16.52 -13.80 17.94
N THR A 712 -15.67 -14.35 17.10
CA THR A 712 -16.02 -14.77 15.74
C THR A 712 -16.53 -16.21 15.67
N ALA A 713 -16.41 -16.98 16.76
CA ALA A 713 -16.79 -18.38 16.82
C ALA A 713 -18.30 -18.61 16.65
N ALA A 714 -18.67 -19.79 16.13
CA ALA A 714 -20.06 -20.23 15.99
C ALA A 714 -20.83 -20.30 17.31
N GLY A 715 -20.12 -20.38 18.45
CA GLY A 715 -20.72 -20.36 19.79
C GLY A 715 -21.55 -19.12 20.11
N TYR A 716 -21.25 -18.00 19.46
CA TYR A 716 -22.01 -16.75 19.56
C TYR A 716 -23.17 -16.65 18.55
N GLY A 717 -23.47 -17.69 17.79
CA GLY A 717 -24.59 -17.76 16.85
C GLY A 717 -24.19 -17.50 15.39
N ASN A 718 -25.14 -17.00 14.58
CA ASN A 718 -24.93 -16.74 13.13
C ASN A 718 -23.85 -15.70 12.84
N ARG A 719 -23.36 -15.66 11.59
CA ARG A 719 -22.31 -14.76 11.09
C ARG A 719 -20.98 -14.99 11.82
N ASP A 720 -20.61 -16.27 11.94
CA ASP A 720 -19.30 -16.70 12.41
C ASP A 720 -18.21 -16.44 11.37
N GLY A 721 -16.96 -16.47 11.81
CA GLY A 721 -15.79 -16.18 10.98
C GLY A 721 -15.39 -14.71 10.94
N GLY A 722 -14.36 -14.40 10.14
CA GLY A 722 -13.72 -13.10 10.10
C GLY A 722 -12.94 -12.79 11.38
N TYR A 723 -12.71 -11.51 11.61
CA TYR A 723 -11.94 -11.01 12.75
C TYR A 723 -12.67 -9.84 13.41
N VAL A 724 -12.20 -9.42 14.58
CA VAL A 724 -12.59 -8.16 15.21
C VAL A 724 -12.19 -7.00 14.33
N ALA A 725 -13.14 -6.14 13.97
CA ALA A 725 -12.96 -5.04 13.03
C ALA A 725 -12.96 -3.66 13.70
N ALA A 726 -13.66 -3.52 14.85
CA ALA A 726 -13.69 -2.28 15.60
C ALA A 726 -13.72 -2.54 17.11
N ILE A 727 -13.02 -1.71 17.86
CA ILE A 727 -12.96 -1.73 19.32
C ILE A 727 -13.05 -0.28 19.80
N GLU A 728 -14.00 0.01 20.70
CA GLU A 728 -14.10 1.33 21.30
C GLU A 728 -14.40 1.24 22.79
N ARG A 729 -13.63 1.99 23.56
CA ARG A 729 -13.69 2.03 25.02
C ARG A 729 -14.50 3.22 25.52
N ALA A 730 -15.45 3.00 26.42
CA ALA A 730 -16.18 4.12 27.02
C ALA A 730 -15.29 4.97 27.92
N VAL A 731 -15.33 6.29 27.75
CA VAL A 731 -14.56 7.25 28.58
C VAL A 731 -15.10 7.31 30.00
N SER A 732 -16.42 7.25 30.17
CA SER A 732 -17.12 7.46 31.44
C SER A 732 -17.22 6.21 32.30
N ASP A 733 -16.93 5.04 31.78
CA ASP A 733 -17.07 3.75 32.49
C ASP A 733 -15.96 2.78 32.08
N THR A 734 -14.97 2.56 32.93
CA THR A 734 -13.84 1.68 32.67
C THR A 734 -14.21 0.20 32.51
N GLY A 735 -15.41 -0.23 32.93
CA GLY A 735 -15.92 -1.57 32.65
C GLY A 735 -16.48 -1.75 31.24
N THR A 736 -16.84 -0.67 30.53
CA THR A 736 -17.56 -0.77 29.27
C THR A 736 -16.63 -0.75 28.06
N LEU A 737 -16.70 -1.79 27.25
CA LEU A 737 -16.01 -1.95 25.97
C LEU A 737 -17.01 -2.40 24.90
N TRP A 738 -17.04 -1.68 23.78
CA TRP A 738 -17.80 -2.05 22.59
C TRP A 738 -16.86 -2.71 21.58
N VAL A 739 -17.31 -3.80 20.97
CA VAL A 739 -16.51 -4.57 20.01
C VAL A 739 -17.40 -4.98 18.84
N ALA A 740 -16.87 -4.91 17.63
CA ALA A 740 -17.56 -5.43 16.46
C ALA A 740 -16.65 -6.30 15.59
N THR A 741 -17.25 -7.19 14.81
CA THR A 741 -16.58 -8.07 13.87
C THR A 741 -16.85 -7.66 12.42
N GLY A 742 -15.98 -8.04 11.51
CA GLY A 742 -16.17 -7.81 10.08
C GLY A 742 -17.41 -8.52 9.52
N THR A 743 -17.93 -9.52 10.20
CA THR A 743 -19.18 -10.18 9.83
C THR A 743 -20.43 -9.51 10.40
N GLY A 744 -20.27 -8.33 11.01
CA GLY A 744 -21.38 -7.49 11.47
C GLY A 744 -21.96 -7.89 12.83
N ARG A 745 -21.27 -8.66 13.63
CA ARG A 745 -21.61 -8.87 15.04
C ARG A 745 -21.17 -7.67 15.86
N VAL A 746 -21.99 -7.26 16.82
CA VAL A 746 -21.67 -6.18 17.75
C VAL A 746 -21.85 -6.68 19.18
N PHE A 747 -20.86 -6.43 20.02
CA PHE A 747 -20.81 -6.86 21.41
C PHE A 747 -20.58 -5.68 22.34
N ILE A 748 -21.04 -5.84 23.59
CA ILE A 748 -20.68 -4.99 24.71
C ILE A 748 -20.17 -5.83 25.87
N SER A 749 -19.09 -5.39 26.49
CA SER A 749 -18.68 -5.85 27.82
C SER A 749 -18.94 -4.76 28.83
N LYS A 750 -19.35 -5.13 30.06
CA LYS A 750 -19.54 -4.21 31.19
C LYS A 750 -18.51 -4.42 32.29
N ASN A 751 -17.54 -5.29 32.07
CA ASN A 751 -16.45 -5.61 33.01
C ASN A 751 -15.12 -5.84 32.29
N ALA A 752 -14.87 -5.13 31.21
CA ALA A 752 -13.67 -5.29 30.41
C ALA A 752 -12.35 -4.89 31.12
N ASP A 753 -12.45 -4.22 32.28
CA ASP A 753 -11.33 -3.87 33.16
C ASP A 753 -11.07 -4.88 34.29
N ALA A 754 -11.86 -5.98 34.37
CA ALA A 754 -11.70 -6.99 35.44
C ALA A 754 -10.24 -7.48 35.51
N ALA A 755 -9.71 -7.59 36.73
CA ALA A 755 -8.33 -8.03 36.96
C ALA A 755 -8.08 -9.46 36.45
N ASP A 756 -9.09 -10.34 36.58
CA ASP A 756 -9.10 -11.67 35.98
C ASP A 756 -9.69 -11.57 34.56
N ALA A 757 -8.84 -11.67 33.55
CA ALA A 757 -9.22 -11.61 32.15
C ALA A 757 -10.27 -12.67 31.78
N SER A 758 -10.25 -13.84 32.41
CA SER A 758 -11.20 -14.93 32.16
C SER A 758 -12.61 -14.64 32.70
N SER A 759 -12.77 -13.64 33.58
CA SER A 759 -14.06 -13.21 34.12
C SER A 759 -14.79 -12.20 33.26
N VAL A 760 -14.12 -11.63 32.24
CA VAL A 760 -14.73 -10.68 31.31
C VAL A 760 -15.83 -11.36 30.50
N THR A 761 -16.98 -10.68 30.34
CA THR A 761 -18.10 -11.22 29.58
C THR A 761 -18.51 -10.28 28.46
N PHE A 762 -18.91 -10.86 27.34
CA PHE A 762 -19.43 -10.13 26.18
C PHE A 762 -20.89 -10.49 25.92
N ILE A 763 -21.71 -9.46 25.72
CA ILE A 763 -23.13 -9.60 25.35
C ILE A 763 -23.25 -9.17 23.89
N ARG A 764 -23.80 -10.06 23.06
CA ARG A 764 -24.05 -9.77 21.66
C ARG A 764 -25.31 -8.93 21.49
N LEU A 765 -25.22 -7.73 20.89
CA LEU A 765 -26.29 -6.77 20.78
C LEU A 765 -27.11 -6.88 19.50
N ASP A 766 -26.48 -7.21 18.37
CA ASP A 766 -27.13 -7.28 17.07
C ASP A 766 -28.10 -8.48 16.92
N SER A 767 -27.95 -9.51 17.74
CA SER A 767 -28.85 -10.69 17.72
C SER A 767 -30.27 -10.39 18.20
N PHE A 768 -30.46 -9.30 18.95
CA PHE A 768 -31.76 -8.87 19.47
C PHE A 768 -32.43 -7.81 18.61
N ALA A 769 -31.71 -7.23 17.64
CA ALA A 769 -32.18 -6.12 16.84
C ALA A 769 -32.61 -6.60 15.46
N LEU A 770 -33.88 -6.40 15.11
CA LEU A 770 -34.42 -6.74 13.79
C LEU A 770 -33.89 -5.83 12.68
N ASN A 771 -33.32 -4.67 13.04
CA ASN A 771 -32.82 -3.65 12.15
C ASN A 771 -31.28 -3.50 12.15
N ALA A 772 -30.54 -4.40 12.79
CA ALA A 772 -29.08 -4.46 12.67
C ALA A 772 -28.67 -4.98 11.28
N PRO A 773 -27.82 -4.25 10.54
CA PRO A 773 -27.56 -4.55 9.12
C PRO A 773 -26.87 -5.90 8.86
N GLY A 774 -25.98 -6.34 9.77
CA GLY A 774 -25.19 -7.57 9.57
C GLY A 774 -24.21 -7.49 8.42
N ARG A 775 -23.64 -6.31 8.19
CA ARG A 775 -22.58 -5.99 7.23
C ARG A 775 -21.28 -5.69 7.99
N PHE A 776 -20.19 -5.46 7.27
CA PHE A 776 -18.91 -5.09 7.88
C PHE A 776 -19.03 -3.80 8.68
N VAL A 777 -18.68 -3.89 9.98
CA VAL A 777 -18.65 -2.73 10.89
C VAL A 777 -17.30 -2.05 10.74
N SER A 778 -17.29 -0.82 10.26
CA SER A 778 -16.06 -0.05 10.05
C SER A 778 -15.63 0.75 11.26
N SER A 779 -16.58 1.29 12.04
CA SER A 779 -16.25 2.11 13.22
C SER A 779 -17.37 2.10 14.27
N ILE A 780 -16.99 2.36 15.51
CA ILE A 780 -17.85 2.57 16.65
C ILE A 780 -17.42 3.86 17.35
N TYR A 781 -18.35 4.75 17.66
CA TYR A 781 -18.13 5.91 18.50
C TYR A 781 -19.04 5.83 19.73
N VAL A 782 -18.47 5.66 20.92
CA VAL A 782 -19.22 5.57 22.18
C VAL A 782 -19.49 6.95 22.75
N ASP A 783 -20.75 7.22 23.17
CA ASP A 783 -21.13 8.46 23.81
C ASP A 783 -20.33 8.67 25.10
N PRO A 784 -19.51 9.73 25.21
CA PRO A 784 -18.70 9.97 26.39
C PRO A 784 -19.54 10.25 27.64
N ALA A 785 -20.82 10.62 27.48
CA ALA A 785 -21.75 10.84 28.59
C ALA A 785 -22.56 9.60 28.98
N ASN A 786 -22.69 8.62 28.08
CA ASN A 786 -23.48 7.41 28.31
C ASN A 786 -22.78 6.15 27.74
N PRO A 787 -22.12 5.34 28.55
CA PRO A 787 -21.37 4.17 28.08
C PRO A 787 -22.23 3.09 27.41
N ASN A 788 -23.56 3.16 27.53
CA ASN A 788 -24.51 2.27 26.92
C ASN A 788 -25.08 2.79 25.58
N HIS A 789 -24.54 3.88 25.06
CA HIS A 789 -24.99 4.56 23.85
C HIS A 789 -23.80 4.72 22.87
N ALA A 790 -23.99 4.37 21.61
CA ALA A 790 -22.97 4.45 20.59
C ALA A 790 -23.55 4.73 19.21
N TRP A 791 -22.70 5.24 18.32
CA TRP A 791 -22.96 5.34 16.89
C TRP A 791 -22.04 4.33 16.19
N ILE A 792 -22.60 3.61 15.22
CA ILE A 792 -21.90 2.51 14.52
C ILE A 792 -22.01 2.75 13.02
N SER A 793 -20.90 2.61 12.30
CA SER A 793 -20.87 2.72 10.86
C SER A 793 -20.59 1.38 10.17
N TYR A 794 -21.00 1.30 8.90
CA TYR A 794 -20.90 0.11 8.06
C TYR A 794 -20.32 0.46 6.69
N SER A 795 -19.30 -0.26 6.25
CA SER A 795 -18.70 -0.11 4.93
C SER A 795 -19.32 -1.04 3.86
N GLY A 796 -20.04 -2.08 4.24
CA GLY A 796 -20.73 -2.97 3.29
C GLY A 796 -21.92 -2.30 2.59
N TYR A 797 -22.12 -2.58 1.31
CA TYR A 797 -23.22 -2.01 0.52
C TYR A 797 -24.61 -2.47 1.00
N ASN A 798 -25.59 -1.55 0.99
CA ASN A 798 -26.97 -1.77 1.41
C ASN A 798 -27.68 -2.88 0.65
N ILE A 799 -27.39 -3.04 -0.65
CA ILE A 799 -28.04 -4.03 -1.50
C ILE A 799 -27.85 -5.46 -0.99
N ASN A 800 -26.77 -5.70 -0.26
CA ASN A 800 -26.44 -7.01 0.28
C ASN A 800 -27.35 -7.39 1.47
N THR A 801 -27.96 -6.40 2.13
CA THR A 801 -28.93 -6.57 3.21
C THR A 801 -30.11 -5.60 3.08
N PRO A 802 -30.94 -5.74 2.04
CA PRO A 802 -31.95 -4.72 1.67
C PRO A 802 -33.09 -4.54 2.70
N ALA A 803 -33.24 -5.48 3.60
CA ALA A 803 -34.21 -5.37 4.70
C ALA A 803 -33.74 -4.42 5.81
N GLN A 804 -32.44 -4.14 5.91
CA GLN A 804 -31.80 -3.25 6.88
C GLN A 804 -30.86 -2.26 6.16
N PRO A 805 -31.41 -1.30 5.38
CA PRO A 805 -30.60 -0.31 4.68
C PRO A 805 -29.99 0.71 5.65
N GLY A 806 -28.99 1.46 5.20
CA GLY A 806 -28.30 2.53 5.92
C GLY A 806 -26.90 2.15 6.36
N HIS A 807 -26.06 3.17 6.46
CA HIS A 807 -24.62 3.01 6.78
C HIS A 807 -24.24 3.54 8.16
N VAL A 808 -25.12 4.30 8.81
CA VAL A 808 -24.90 4.85 10.16
C VAL A 808 -26.10 4.59 11.05
N PHE A 809 -25.83 4.03 12.22
CA PHE A 809 -26.84 3.67 13.21
C PHE A 809 -26.49 4.23 14.58
N GLU A 810 -27.53 4.74 15.28
CA GLU A 810 -27.49 5.03 16.72
C GLU A 810 -27.95 3.78 17.46
N VAL A 811 -27.20 3.36 18.49
CA VAL A 811 -27.44 2.13 19.24
C VAL A 811 -27.46 2.43 20.72
N THR A 812 -28.55 2.03 21.40
CA THR A 812 -28.70 2.15 22.86
C THR A 812 -28.87 0.75 23.46
N TYR A 813 -27.99 0.40 24.37
CA TYR A 813 -28.07 -0.84 25.15
C TYR A 813 -28.84 -0.57 26.47
N ASP A 814 -29.85 -1.40 26.76
CA ASP A 814 -30.55 -1.43 28.05
C ASP A 814 -29.95 -2.57 28.91
N PRO A 815 -29.13 -2.24 29.93
CA PRO A 815 -28.53 -3.26 30.78
C PRO A 815 -29.52 -4.00 31.67
N LEU A 816 -30.70 -3.45 31.90
CA LEU A 816 -31.76 -4.09 32.72
C LEU A 816 -32.54 -5.10 31.87
N ALA A 817 -32.85 -4.78 30.65
CA ALA A 817 -33.53 -5.67 29.71
C ALA A 817 -32.56 -6.65 29.03
N GLY A 818 -31.27 -6.36 28.98
CA GLY A 818 -30.28 -7.12 28.23
C GLY A 818 -30.47 -7.03 26.73
N THR A 819 -31.05 -5.92 26.22
CA THR A 819 -31.39 -5.74 24.80
C THR A 819 -30.82 -4.42 24.24
N ALA A 820 -30.76 -4.27 22.94
CA ALA A 820 -30.32 -3.05 22.27
C ALA A 820 -31.36 -2.55 21.27
N THR A 821 -31.50 -1.23 21.19
CA THR A 821 -32.30 -0.53 20.19
C THR A 821 -31.39 0.06 19.13
N TRP A 822 -31.75 -0.11 17.86
CA TRP A 822 -31.03 0.37 16.70
C TRP A 822 -31.87 1.36 15.92
N THR A 823 -31.36 2.58 15.72
CA THR A 823 -31.99 3.64 14.94
C THR A 823 -31.16 3.97 13.72
N ASN A 824 -31.72 3.81 12.53
CA ASN A 824 -31.08 4.15 11.28
C ASN A 824 -31.03 5.68 11.11
N LEU A 825 -29.82 6.25 10.99
CA LEU A 825 -29.59 7.69 10.78
C LEU A 825 -29.44 8.07 9.30
N ASP A 826 -29.51 7.10 8.40
CA ASP A 826 -29.37 7.27 6.96
C ASP A 826 -30.71 7.10 6.22
N GLY A 827 -31.83 6.99 6.93
CA GLY A 827 -33.16 6.80 6.38
C GLY A 827 -33.98 8.09 6.22
N GLY A 828 -33.37 9.27 6.37
CA GLY A 828 -34.11 10.57 6.40
C GLY A 828 -34.39 11.18 5.03
N THR A 829 -34.65 12.47 5.04
CA THR A 829 -35.01 13.25 3.84
C THR A 829 -33.84 13.54 2.89
N GLY A 830 -32.59 13.41 3.41
CA GLY A 830 -31.36 13.55 2.66
C GLY A 830 -30.38 12.43 2.99
N PRO A 831 -30.68 11.19 2.60
CA PRO A 831 -29.80 10.05 2.90
C PRO A 831 -28.45 10.16 2.21
N MET A 832 -27.45 9.42 2.71
CA MET A 832 -26.16 9.25 2.02
C MET A 832 -26.30 8.44 0.72
N GLY A 833 -27.35 7.63 0.64
CA GLY A 833 -27.48 6.63 -0.40
C GLY A 833 -26.72 5.34 -0.05
N ASP A 834 -26.41 4.53 -1.06
CA ASP A 834 -25.61 3.31 -0.83
C ASP A 834 -24.10 3.64 -0.90
N LEU A 835 -23.61 4.37 0.11
CA LEU A 835 -22.25 4.91 0.20
C LEU A 835 -21.50 4.29 1.38
N PRO A 836 -20.50 3.46 1.15
CA PRO A 836 -19.66 2.90 2.20
C PRO A 836 -19.08 3.97 3.13
N VAL A 837 -19.16 3.72 4.45
CA VAL A 837 -18.57 4.56 5.48
C VAL A 837 -17.37 3.84 6.08
N THR A 838 -16.21 4.47 6.02
CA THR A 838 -14.92 3.91 6.48
C THR A 838 -14.66 4.23 7.95
N ASP A 839 -15.11 5.40 8.42
CA ASP A 839 -14.96 5.82 9.83
C ASP A 839 -16.06 6.81 10.24
N LEU A 840 -16.31 6.92 11.54
CA LEU A 840 -17.37 7.76 12.10
C LEU A 840 -16.93 8.41 13.41
N VAL A 841 -17.06 9.73 13.50
CA VAL A 841 -16.83 10.47 14.75
C VAL A 841 -17.97 11.47 15.02
N ARG A 842 -18.13 11.85 16.29
CA ARG A 842 -19.11 12.84 16.71
C ARG A 842 -18.44 14.05 17.35
N ASP A 843 -18.86 15.23 16.96
CA ASP A 843 -18.55 16.45 17.70
C ASP A 843 -19.50 16.61 18.89
N ASP A 844 -19.03 16.28 20.06
CA ASP A 844 -19.86 16.30 21.29
C ASP A 844 -20.28 17.69 21.73
N VAL A 845 -19.69 18.75 21.18
CA VAL A 845 -20.08 20.14 21.46
C VAL A 845 -21.34 20.52 20.69
N THR A 846 -21.41 20.15 19.41
CA THR A 846 -22.55 20.49 18.55
C THR A 846 -23.54 19.33 18.38
N GLY A 847 -23.09 18.10 18.61
CA GLY A 847 -23.84 16.88 18.34
C GLY A 847 -23.78 16.43 16.87
N ASN A 848 -23.02 17.10 16.02
CA ASN A 848 -22.86 16.73 14.62
C ASN A 848 -22.07 15.43 14.47
N LEU A 849 -22.53 14.55 13.58
CA LEU A 849 -21.78 13.37 13.15
C LEU A 849 -20.97 13.70 11.90
N TYR A 850 -19.80 13.08 11.79
CA TYR A 850 -18.93 13.14 10.61
C TYR A 850 -18.61 11.72 10.17
N ALA A 851 -18.83 11.42 8.90
CA ALA A 851 -18.61 10.13 8.27
C ALA A 851 -17.50 10.24 7.21
N ALA A 852 -16.45 9.47 7.36
CA ALA A 852 -15.45 9.22 6.33
C ALA A 852 -16.00 8.26 5.29
N THR A 853 -15.64 8.45 4.02
CA THR A 853 -16.11 7.63 2.91
C THR A 853 -14.98 7.40 1.89
N ASP A 854 -15.22 6.54 0.90
CA ASP A 854 -14.30 6.33 -0.22
C ASP A 854 -14.07 7.59 -1.08
N PHE A 855 -14.80 8.69 -0.83
CA PHE A 855 -14.76 9.88 -1.69
C PHE A 855 -14.50 11.20 -0.93
N GLY A 856 -14.46 11.16 0.40
CA GLY A 856 -14.30 12.34 1.25
C GLY A 856 -15.11 12.25 2.54
N VAL A 857 -15.50 13.40 3.11
CA VAL A 857 -16.17 13.48 4.42
C VAL A 857 -17.54 14.13 4.30
N LEU A 858 -18.56 13.47 4.86
CA LEU A 858 -19.93 14.01 5.03
C LEU A 858 -20.21 14.34 6.48
N THR A 859 -21.20 15.19 6.73
CA THR A 859 -21.72 15.51 8.08
C THR A 859 -23.23 15.33 8.14
N LEU A 860 -23.70 14.88 9.31
CA LEU A 860 -25.12 14.95 9.72
C LEU A 860 -25.23 15.99 10.84
N PRO A 861 -25.73 17.20 10.55
CA PRO A 861 -25.95 18.19 11.60
C PRO A 861 -26.95 17.70 12.65
N ALA A 862 -26.69 18.02 13.91
CA ALA A 862 -27.55 17.59 15.04
C ALA A 862 -29.01 18.00 14.86
N GLY A 863 -29.91 17.07 15.12
CA GLY A 863 -31.35 17.27 14.99
C GLY A 863 -31.88 17.31 13.55
N THR A 864 -31.04 17.05 12.56
CA THR A 864 -31.45 16.89 11.16
C THR A 864 -31.45 15.42 10.73
N THR A 865 -31.99 15.16 9.53
CA THR A 865 -31.98 13.85 8.89
C THR A 865 -31.35 13.93 7.48
N THR A 866 -30.52 14.95 7.26
CA THR A 866 -29.91 15.23 5.95
C THR A 866 -28.39 15.19 6.07
N TRP A 867 -27.77 14.27 5.37
CA TRP A 867 -26.32 14.22 5.20
C TRP A 867 -25.89 15.22 4.13
N GLU A 868 -24.84 15.96 4.42
CA GLU A 868 -24.33 17.00 3.54
C GLU A 868 -22.78 17.06 3.59
N SER A 869 -22.17 17.92 2.78
CA SER A 869 -20.71 18.11 2.79
C SER A 869 -20.22 18.59 4.15
N ALA A 870 -19.20 17.97 4.70
CA ALA A 870 -18.54 18.43 5.92
C ALA A 870 -17.71 19.71 5.70
N GLY A 871 -17.30 20.01 4.46
CA GLY A 871 -16.47 21.16 4.12
C GLY A 871 -16.15 21.20 2.63
N THR A 872 -15.40 22.21 2.20
CA THR A 872 -14.90 22.38 0.83
C THR A 872 -13.39 22.27 0.78
N GLY A 873 -12.80 21.90 -0.37
CA GLY A 873 -11.36 21.93 -0.59
C GLY A 873 -10.62 20.62 -0.30
N LEU A 874 -11.25 19.62 0.29
CA LEU A 874 -10.71 18.25 0.33
C LEU A 874 -10.75 17.67 -1.09
N PRO A 875 -9.64 17.15 -1.61
CA PRO A 875 -9.67 16.41 -2.88
C PRO A 875 -10.59 15.17 -2.78
N ARG A 876 -11.08 14.71 -3.91
CA ARG A 876 -11.79 13.42 -3.96
C ARG A 876 -10.79 12.29 -3.72
N VAL A 877 -10.86 11.71 -2.53
CA VAL A 877 -9.92 10.73 -2.03
C VAL A 877 -10.59 9.90 -0.93
N GLU A 878 -10.21 8.65 -0.80
CA GLU A 878 -10.60 7.83 0.34
C GLU A 878 -10.08 8.46 1.64
N VAL A 879 -10.95 8.52 2.64
CA VAL A 879 -10.60 8.95 4.00
C VAL A 879 -10.64 7.71 4.90
N ALA A 880 -9.45 7.26 5.30
CA ALA A 880 -9.30 6.04 6.10
C ALA A 880 -9.67 6.23 7.57
N GLY A 881 -9.53 7.47 8.09
CA GLY A 881 -9.85 7.74 9.48
C GLY A 881 -10.13 9.22 9.79
N LEU A 882 -10.89 9.47 10.85
CA LEU A 882 -11.24 10.79 11.36
C LEU A 882 -10.85 10.92 12.82
N THR A 883 -10.40 12.11 13.23
CA THR A 883 -10.06 12.39 14.63
C THR A 883 -10.46 13.81 14.99
N ILE A 884 -11.23 13.97 16.07
CA ILE A 884 -11.62 15.29 16.57
C ILE A 884 -10.71 15.70 17.74
N ALA A 885 -10.20 16.94 17.67
CA ALA A 885 -9.59 17.66 18.78
C ALA A 885 -10.60 18.60 19.43
N PRO A 886 -11.35 18.17 20.48
CA PRO A 886 -12.50 18.93 20.98
C PRO A 886 -12.11 20.30 21.49
N GLY A 887 -11.00 20.41 22.24
CA GLY A 887 -10.52 21.68 22.81
C GLY A 887 -10.06 22.69 21.76
N ALA A 888 -9.59 22.23 20.61
CA ALA A 888 -9.17 23.07 19.48
C ALA A 888 -10.28 23.26 18.43
N ARG A 889 -11.40 22.59 18.59
CA ARG A 889 -12.52 22.59 17.63
C ARG A 889 -12.05 22.24 16.21
N LYS A 890 -11.30 21.12 16.05
CA LYS A 890 -10.73 20.67 14.78
C LYS A 890 -11.10 19.24 14.50
N LEU A 891 -11.45 18.97 13.24
CA LEU A 891 -11.62 17.64 12.70
C LEU A 891 -10.45 17.36 11.75
N TYR A 892 -9.69 16.31 12.02
CA TYR A 892 -8.62 15.82 11.18
C TYR A 892 -9.08 14.64 10.34
N ALA A 893 -8.62 14.56 9.10
CA ALA A 893 -8.87 13.45 8.17
C ALA A 893 -7.55 12.83 7.73
N ALA A 894 -7.40 11.53 7.95
CA ALA A 894 -6.38 10.66 7.38
C ALA A 894 -6.81 10.28 5.97
N THR A 895 -6.05 10.66 4.94
CA THR A 895 -6.42 10.33 3.56
C THR A 895 -5.47 9.32 2.95
N HIS A 896 -6.00 8.43 2.12
CA HIS A 896 -5.23 7.43 1.44
C HIS A 896 -4.62 8.01 0.15
N GLY A 897 -3.43 8.63 0.28
CA GLY A 897 -2.66 9.19 -0.85
C GLY A 897 -2.64 10.73 -0.95
N ARG A 898 -3.30 11.46 0.00
CA ARG A 898 -3.25 12.93 0.02
C ARG A 898 -2.84 13.49 1.37
N SER A 899 -2.10 12.73 2.17
CA SER A 899 -1.64 13.11 3.51
C SER A 899 -2.80 13.45 4.46
N ALA A 900 -2.58 14.28 5.49
CA ALA A 900 -3.59 14.63 6.48
C ALA A 900 -4.17 16.03 6.24
N TRP A 901 -5.47 16.17 6.48
CA TRP A 901 -6.22 17.42 6.32
C TRP A 901 -6.93 17.82 7.62
N VAL A 902 -7.26 19.09 7.76
CA VAL A 902 -7.98 19.62 8.93
C VAL A 902 -9.12 20.53 8.50
N LEU A 903 -10.24 20.37 9.17
CA LEU A 903 -11.41 21.25 9.11
C LEU A 903 -11.59 21.95 10.46
N GLN A 904 -11.77 23.28 10.45
CA GLN A 904 -12.18 24.01 11.65
C GLN A 904 -13.67 23.76 11.91
N LEU A 905 -14.01 23.23 13.08
CA LEU A 905 -15.39 23.01 13.50
C LEU A 905 -16.03 24.31 14.00
N PRO A 906 -17.34 24.46 13.85
CA PRO A 906 -18.08 25.63 14.29
C PRO A 906 -18.08 25.87 15.79
#